data_8926f8ff9619282f03dbb1cebcec194e
#
_entry.id   8926f8ff9619282f03dbb1cebcec194e
#
_cell.length_a   1.000
_cell.length_b   1.000
_cell.length_c   1.000
_cell.angle_alpha   90.00
_cell.angle_beta   90.00
_cell.angle_gamma   90.00
#
_symmetry.space_group_name_H-M   'P 1'
#
loop_
_entity.id
_entity.type
_entity.pdbx_description
1 polymer ?
#
loop_
_entity_poly.entity_id
_entity_poly.type
_entity_poly.pdbx_seq_one_letter_code
_entity_poly.pdbx_strand_id
1 'polypeptide(L)'
;LQGSRYAHRCYTIQNRFALLDSQYVCGTYRKDSFGCYFGYKFGSDNRKIKITASERYYFGYGYTSGTPHQSAVLAADKGSQVQLVLDTDLIVNDPQYIYGASRILGLDLTDVSHAILQTLNLSNLTALRTLDISCAGTQSTLGNLIVDGCKNLRSLNMGGLQSALLTGMDLTNNTKLETFLASDTALTGVTFAKGSPLTKAVLPATLQTLDLRYLSKLQMGGLTLEGTDNITRLVVDNCPGIDWTQLMAKCPNVKYIRITGIDEEGDGSLLRQYMEMGGVDESGGNVETCRLVGSYQLTQYIDDVEFQRYQQHYPELNIMQPPYTVVEFDDSVADDANVSNLDNETGYKYGNAYQPSGHIKTYLSQRHRVLAKVTKKATQRNVSMAGVDTVMNNLDGEMTYYPLHDDNSNYYADAKEVRDCSAAKLDSTEGDIMMLEPHHWFKGINDYLNRKHYICFSTNKTVPSISADTVQMTIDEIKLSKGGWREGYKLTANKPTLSESYVADTNYAVIKVDVEGYSRVRFPAVPGTNMICSLFLAEDGSVISNVLVPTINLTFERGQYIISDIPDGAKTLCATVWKNTPGEKVVLSNSDKIEDMEPDWVEIDEYLCGVVGSTVVGDKLRACVSGGSTTANMAWSDFHYYSVQRAMQQIDFGMHSDIANLFYMKYGRRNSQEQCGAGSHTNNRTTGGTMAHGIADTIGYDAAKAVNASVTNSIVDNGVHQYAWYLEGDEESGATTVKQVNNICCCGYEDIYGHKYDMVDNCDMPNDSAHSNMLRIFMPDGNTRYIKVSSYNEIWITNVYHGQYGDVIAVGSVSGSPSTYYGDKYWVSGSANRVLFRGYNNAYSLGGISCTNAGYDASSAYTGVGSRLDYLSIGSTAQPTCRQSQ
;
A
#
# COMPACT_ATOMS: atom_id res chain seq x y z
N LEU A 1 -64.53 -15.54 -50.03
CA LEU A 1 -64.16 -14.33 -50.71
C LEU A 1 -65.27 -13.29 -50.78
N GLN A 2 -66.54 -13.67 -50.77
CA GLN A 2 -67.69 -12.73 -50.71
C GLN A 2 -67.92 -12.11 -49.37
N GLY A 3 -67.52 -12.80 -48.25
CA GLY A 3 -67.61 -12.30 -46.86
C GLY A 3 -66.63 -11.14 -46.57
N SER A 4 -65.41 -11.14 -47.21
CA SER A 4 -64.47 -10.10 -46.98
C SER A 4 -64.80 -8.77 -47.63
N ARG A 5 -65.59 -8.77 -48.73
CA ARG A 5 -66.05 -7.53 -49.39
C ARG A 5 -67.16 -6.82 -48.62
N TYR A 6 -67.99 -7.57 -47.89
CA TYR A 6 -69.00 -6.97 -47.04
C TYR A 6 -68.41 -6.39 -45.78
N ALA A 7 -67.40 -7.02 -45.20
CA ALA A 7 -66.66 -6.51 -44.04
C ALA A 7 -66.00 -5.16 -44.32
N HIS A 8 -65.46 -4.91 -45.52
CA HIS A 8 -64.90 -3.64 -45.93
C HIS A 8 -65.87 -2.52 -46.27
N ARG A 9 -67.07 -2.79 -46.54
CA ARG A 9 -68.08 -1.76 -46.87
C ARG A 9 -68.93 -1.27 -45.69
N CYS A 10 -68.85 -1.96 -44.58
CA CYS A 10 -69.64 -1.57 -43.39
C CYS A 10 -68.86 -0.67 -42.42
N TYR A 11 -67.84 0.01 -42.90
CA TYR A 11 -67.08 0.93 -42.10
C TYR A 11 -67.60 2.36 -42.11
N THR A 12 -68.94 2.54 -41.95
CA THR A 12 -69.50 3.77 -41.39
C THR A 12 -69.81 3.54 -39.92
N ILE A 13 -69.29 4.19 -39.19
CA ILE A 13 -68.85 4.41 -37.88
C ILE A 13 -69.71 3.94 -36.66
N GLN A 14 -70.97 3.73 -36.71
CA GLN A 14 -71.73 3.44 -35.49
C GLN A 14 -72.37 2.04 -35.35
N ASN A 15 -72.46 1.22 -36.42
CA ASN A 15 -73.12 -0.08 -36.31
C ASN A 15 -72.22 -1.22 -36.88
N ARG A 16 -70.93 -1.11 -36.89
CA ARG A 16 -70.10 -2.05 -37.68
C ARG A 16 -69.77 -3.36 -37.01
N PHE A 17 -69.88 -3.41 -35.73
CA PHE A 17 -69.58 -4.67 -35.00
C PHE A 17 -70.72 -5.67 -35.07
N ALA A 18 -71.95 -5.23 -35.32
CA ALA A 18 -73.09 -6.12 -35.50
C ALA A 18 -73.08 -6.95 -36.81
N LEU A 19 -72.13 -6.61 -37.71
CA LEU A 19 -72.00 -7.25 -39.01
C LEU A 19 -70.64 -7.94 -39.28
N LEU A 20 -69.76 -7.94 -38.34
CA LEU A 20 -68.57 -8.76 -38.38
C LEU A 20 -69.00 -10.20 -38.05
N ASP A 21 -68.76 -11.08 -38.99
CA ASP A 21 -68.94 -12.51 -38.73
C ASP A 21 -68.10 -12.86 -37.49
N SER A 22 -68.80 -13.18 -36.42
CA SER A 22 -68.22 -13.42 -35.09
C SER A 22 -67.08 -14.45 -35.13
N GLN A 23 -67.10 -15.40 -35.97
CA GLN A 23 -66.09 -16.46 -36.09
C GLN A 23 -64.80 -15.93 -36.74
N TYR A 24 -64.85 -15.05 -37.69
CA TYR A 24 -63.68 -14.47 -38.35
C TYR A 24 -62.99 -13.46 -37.44
N VAL A 25 -63.79 -12.61 -36.85
CA VAL A 25 -63.29 -11.61 -35.86
C VAL A 25 -62.66 -12.32 -34.69
N CYS A 26 -63.26 -13.37 -34.17
CA CYS A 26 -62.77 -14.12 -33.04
C CYS A 26 -61.40 -14.81 -33.26
N GLY A 27 -61.26 -15.43 -34.47
CA GLY A 27 -59.98 -16.06 -34.82
C GLY A 27 -58.81 -15.07 -34.91
N THR A 28 -59.11 -13.87 -35.40
CA THR A 28 -58.10 -12.80 -35.51
C THR A 28 -57.80 -12.15 -34.15
N TYR A 29 -58.79 -11.88 -33.36
CA TYR A 29 -58.60 -11.26 -32.02
C TYR A 29 -57.88 -12.21 -31.05
N ARG A 30 -58.12 -13.50 -31.09
CA ARG A 30 -57.42 -14.48 -30.25
C ARG A 30 -55.90 -14.53 -30.50
N LYS A 31 -55.46 -14.29 -31.71
CA LYS A 31 -54.02 -14.23 -32.03
C LYS A 31 -53.35 -12.93 -31.56
N ASP A 32 -54.11 -11.87 -31.36
CA ASP A 32 -53.64 -10.53 -30.98
C ASP A 32 -54.45 -10.10 -29.72
N SER A 33 -54.26 -10.81 -28.63
CA SER A 33 -54.91 -10.53 -27.37
C SER A 33 -54.02 -10.87 -26.18
N PHE A 34 -54.30 -10.31 -25.02
CA PHE A 34 -53.73 -10.71 -23.75
C PHE A 34 -54.81 -11.17 -22.77
N GLY A 35 -54.45 -12.04 -21.85
CA GLY A 35 -55.42 -12.65 -20.94
C GLY A 35 -55.41 -12.08 -19.53
N CYS A 36 -56.60 -11.77 -19.02
CA CYS A 36 -56.85 -11.47 -17.62
C CYS A 36 -57.76 -12.56 -17.03
N TYR A 37 -57.40 -13.12 -15.89
CA TYR A 37 -58.15 -14.15 -15.20
C TYR A 37 -58.62 -13.66 -13.84
N PHE A 38 -59.92 -13.68 -13.61
CA PHE A 38 -60.55 -13.17 -12.40
C PHE A 38 -61.21 -14.31 -11.61
N GLY A 39 -60.92 -14.41 -10.31
CA GLY A 39 -61.49 -15.44 -9.42
C GLY A 39 -62.95 -15.16 -9.04
N TYR A 40 -63.40 -13.90 -9.02
CA TYR A 40 -64.72 -13.48 -8.63
C TYR A 40 -65.24 -12.39 -9.56
N LYS A 41 -66.57 -12.18 -9.57
CA LYS A 41 -67.17 -11.07 -10.33
C LYS A 41 -66.87 -9.72 -9.76
N PHE A 42 -66.77 -8.69 -10.62
CA PHE A 42 -66.65 -7.30 -10.21
C PHE A 42 -67.79 -6.81 -9.39
N GLY A 43 -67.48 -5.91 -8.43
CA GLY A 43 -68.48 -5.05 -7.83
C GLY A 43 -68.81 -3.83 -8.75
N SER A 44 -69.40 -2.79 -8.20
CA SER A 44 -69.82 -1.62 -8.96
C SER A 44 -68.64 -0.75 -9.47
N ASP A 45 -67.46 -0.84 -8.82
CA ASP A 45 -66.33 0.01 -9.05
C ASP A 45 -65.05 -0.82 -9.36
N ASN A 46 -63.95 -0.17 -9.81
CA ASN A 46 -62.63 -0.76 -10.05
C ASN A 46 -62.56 -1.84 -11.12
N ARG A 47 -63.13 -1.57 -12.29
CA ARG A 47 -63.17 -2.46 -13.46
C ARG A 47 -62.67 -1.81 -14.74
N LYS A 48 -61.85 -0.78 -14.64
CA LYS A 48 -61.42 0.02 -15.77
C LYS A 48 -59.99 -0.28 -16.18
N ILE A 49 -59.80 -0.64 -17.43
CA ILE A 49 -58.49 -0.85 -18.05
C ILE A 49 -58.20 0.33 -18.97
N LYS A 50 -57.12 1.05 -18.71
CA LYS A 50 -56.66 2.14 -19.57
C LYS A 50 -55.58 1.65 -20.54
N ILE A 51 -55.79 1.92 -21.82
CA ILE A 51 -54.91 1.43 -22.90
C ILE A 51 -54.43 2.62 -23.70
N THR A 52 -53.13 2.73 -23.93
CA THR A 52 -52.50 3.68 -24.85
C THR A 52 -52.20 2.99 -26.17
N ALA A 53 -52.71 3.52 -27.28
CA ALA A 53 -52.59 2.90 -28.61
C ALA A 53 -51.29 3.28 -29.31
N SER A 54 -50.67 2.32 -30.01
CA SER A 54 -49.52 2.54 -30.88
C SER A 54 -49.89 3.13 -32.25
N GLU A 55 -51.15 2.84 -32.68
CA GLU A 55 -51.75 3.30 -33.91
C GLU A 55 -53.27 3.37 -33.69
N ARG A 56 -54.01 3.93 -34.67
CA ARG A 56 -55.46 3.93 -34.61
C ARG A 56 -55.98 2.51 -34.64
N TYR A 57 -56.66 2.07 -33.61
CA TYR A 57 -57.21 0.72 -33.48
C TYR A 57 -58.48 0.70 -32.61
N TYR A 58 -59.21 -0.39 -32.75
CA TYR A 58 -60.41 -0.65 -31.94
C TYR A 58 -60.09 -1.70 -30.89
N PHE A 59 -60.10 -1.32 -29.67
CA PHE A 59 -59.84 -2.21 -28.53
C PHE A 59 -61.15 -2.73 -27.94
N GLY A 60 -61.13 -3.95 -27.44
CA GLY A 60 -62.27 -4.57 -26.83
C GLY A 60 -61.87 -5.79 -26.01
N TYR A 61 -62.82 -6.44 -25.35
CA TYR A 61 -62.57 -7.68 -24.63
C TYR A 61 -63.62 -8.73 -24.91
N GLY A 62 -63.36 -10.01 -24.65
CA GLY A 62 -64.30 -11.12 -24.85
C GLY A 62 -63.82 -12.35 -24.09
N TYR A 63 -64.62 -13.37 -24.05
CA TYR A 63 -64.35 -14.64 -23.39
C TYR A 63 -63.55 -15.61 -24.26
N THR A 64 -63.15 -16.76 -23.67
CA THR A 64 -62.45 -17.85 -24.38
C THR A 64 -63.26 -18.42 -25.55
N SER A 65 -64.61 -18.35 -25.45
CA SER A 65 -65.49 -18.77 -26.54
C SER A 65 -65.37 -17.95 -27.84
N GLY A 66 -64.69 -16.83 -27.74
CA GLY A 66 -64.34 -16.02 -28.90
C GLY A 66 -65.35 -14.97 -29.33
N THR A 67 -66.38 -14.72 -28.53
CA THR A 67 -67.39 -13.71 -28.81
C THR A 67 -66.96 -12.35 -28.16
N PRO A 68 -66.77 -11.28 -28.96
CA PRO A 68 -66.46 -9.97 -28.36
C PRO A 68 -67.68 -9.42 -27.60
N HIS A 69 -67.37 -8.75 -26.48
CA HIS A 69 -68.42 -8.01 -25.76
C HIS A 69 -68.77 -6.74 -26.50
N GLN A 70 -69.94 -6.63 -27.02
CA GLN A 70 -70.32 -5.52 -27.94
C GLN A 70 -70.25 -4.13 -27.29
N SER A 71 -70.52 -4.04 -26.01
CA SER A 71 -70.55 -2.78 -25.28
C SER A 71 -69.15 -2.20 -24.94
N ALA A 72 -68.12 -3.00 -25.18
CA ALA A 72 -66.75 -2.66 -24.71
C ALA A 72 -65.78 -2.32 -25.83
N VAL A 73 -66.18 -2.20 -27.08
CA VAL A 73 -65.28 -1.92 -28.21
C VAL A 73 -65.10 -0.42 -28.39
N LEU A 74 -63.87 0.05 -28.23
CA LEU A 74 -63.52 1.46 -28.29
C LEU A 74 -62.44 1.74 -29.33
N ALA A 75 -62.61 2.81 -30.10
CA ALA A 75 -61.58 3.29 -31.02
C ALA A 75 -60.60 4.20 -30.28
N ALA A 76 -59.29 3.96 -30.46
CA ALA A 76 -58.22 4.82 -30.00
C ALA A 76 -57.35 5.27 -31.17
N ASP A 77 -56.98 6.53 -31.19
CA ASP A 77 -55.96 7.08 -32.09
C ASP A 77 -54.54 6.85 -31.53
N LYS A 78 -53.55 6.94 -32.41
CA LYS A 78 -52.15 6.76 -32.03
C LYS A 78 -51.75 7.70 -30.88
N GLY A 79 -51.19 7.11 -29.80
CA GLY A 79 -50.75 7.85 -28.62
C GLY A 79 -51.87 8.30 -27.71
N SER A 80 -53.15 8.07 -28.09
CA SER A 80 -54.28 8.38 -27.20
C SER A 80 -54.51 7.24 -26.19
N GLN A 81 -55.07 7.56 -25.05
CA GLN A 81 -55.52 6.61 -24.04
C GLN A 81 -57.01 6.41 -24.12
N VAL A 82 -57.45 5.18 -24.10
CA VAL A 82 -58.84 4.80 -23.97
C VAL A 82 -59.05 3.94 -22.76
N GLN A 83 -60.25 3.92 -22.26
CA GLN A 83 -60.63 3.18 -21.07
C GLN A 83 -61.71 2.14 -21.41
N LEU A 84 -61.30 0.86 -21.31
CA LEU A 84 -62.22 -0.28 -21.38
C LEU A 84 -62.85 -0.50 -19.99
N VAL A 85 -64.16 -0.58 -19.96
CA VAL A 85 -64.91 -0.90 -18.72
C VAL A 85 -65.36 -2.36 -18.84
N LEU A 86 -64.79 -3.20 -17.96
CA LEU A 86 -65.16 -4.64 -17.90
C LEU A 86 -66.60 -4.81 -17.35
N ASP A 87 -67.27 -5.81 -17.84
CA ASP A 87 -68.65 -6.11 -17.44
C ASP A 87 -68.73 -6.72 -16.03
N THR A 88 -69.76 -6.38 -15.30
CA THR A 88 -70.05 -7.00 -14.00
C THR A 88 -70.49 -8.47 -14.14
N ASP A 89 -70.97 -8.88 -15.30
CA ASP A 89 -71.43 -10.25 -15.59
C ASP A 89 -70.41 -11.16 -16.22
N LEU A 90 -69.11 -10.81 -16.07
CA LEU A 90 -68.03 -11.64 -16.60
C LEU A 90 -68.08 -13.08 -16.02
N ILE A 91 -67.67 -14.06 -16.81
CA ILE A 91 -67.54 -15.43 -16.40
C ILE A 91 -66.36 -15.57 -15.45
N VAL A 92 -66.62 -15.97 -14.20
CA VAL A 92 -65.62 -16.20 -13.19
C VAL A 92 -64.82 -17.47 -13.55
N ASN A 93 -63.53 -17.45 -13.27
CA ASN A 93 -62.55 -18.51 -13.56
C ASN A 93 -62.42 -18.86 -15.06
N ASP A 94 -62.79 -17.94 -15.94
CA ASP A 94 -62.54 -18.07 -17.36
C ASP A 94 -61.73 -16.87 -17.85
N PRO A 95 -60.65 -17.04 -18.65
CA PRO A 95 -59.81 -15.96 -19.11
C PRO A 95 -60.64 -14.95 -19.93
N GLN A 96 -60.45 -13.66 -19.56
CA GLN A 96 -60.93 -12.54 -20.37
C GLN A 96 -59.82 -12.14 -21.30
N TYR A 97 -60.09 -12.09 -22.59
CA TYR A 97 -59.11 -11.67 -23.59
C TYR A 97 -59.32 -10.21 -23.98
N ILE A 98 -58.28 -9.39 -23.79
CA ILE A 98 -58.26 -8.00 -24.28
C ILE A 98 -57.64 -8.03 -25.66
N TYR A 99 -58.37 -7.54 -26.66
CA TYR A 99 -57.96 -7.60 -28.06
C TYR A 99 -57.11 -6.42 -28.47
N GLY A 100 -56.23 -6.59 -29.49
CA GLY A 100 -55.33 -5.61 -30.00
C GLY A 100 -53.98 -5.53 -29.27
N ALA A 101 -53.53 -6.64 -28.68
CA ALA A 101 -52.35 -6.73 -27.87
C ALA A 101 -51.07 -6.15 -28.53
N SER A 102 -50.83 -6.46 -29.79
CA SER A 102 -49.66 -5.98 -30.54
C SER A 102 -49.64 -4.46 -30.78
N ARG A 103 -50.72 -3.76 -30.51
CA ARG A 103 -50.91 -2.31 -30.71
C ARG A 103 -50.95 -1.52 -29.43
N ILE A 104 -50.74 -2.15 -28.30
CA ILE A 104 -50.77 -1.53 -26.97
C ILE A 104 -49.34 -1.02 -26.61
N LEU A 105 -49.18 0.28 -26.44
CA LEU A 105 -47.98 0.91 -25.94
C LEU A 105 -47.94 1.06 -24.43
N GLY A 106 -49.10 1.35 -23.84
CA GLY A 106 -49.23 1.52 -22.39
C GLY A 106 -50.47 0.78 -21.89
N LEU A 107 -50.33 0.14 -20.75
CA LEU A 107 -51.40 -0.56 -20.04
C LEU A 107 -51.40 -0.13 -18.58
N ASP A 108 -52.54 0.38 -18.14
CA ASP A 108 -52.79 0.83 -16.77
C ASP A 108 -54.00 0.08 -16.23
N LEU A 109 -53.75 -0.68 -15.17
CA LEU A 109 -54.71 -1.52 -14.47
C LEU A 109 -54.98 -1.02 -13.04
N THR A 110 -54.59 0.20 -12.72
CA THR A 110 -54.74 0.78 -11.36
C THR A 110 -56.22 0.85 -10.91
N ASP A 111 -57.13 1.01 -11.87
CA ASP A 111 -58.58 1.03 -11.65
C ASP A 111 -59.25 -0.38 -11.82
N VAL A 112 -58.44 -1.47 -11.78
CA VAL A 112 -58.94 -2.85 -11.77
C VAL A 112 -58.86 -3.42 -10.34
N SER A 113 -59.87 -4.17 -9.92
CA SER A 113 -59.85 -4.76 -8.61
C SER A 113 -58.81 -5.87 -8.50
N HIS A 114 -57.68 -5.57 -7.81
CA HIS A 114 -56.60 -6.52 -7.58
C HIS A 114 -56.97 -7.65 -6.61
N ALA A 115 -58.05 -7.48 -5.83
CA ALA A 115 -58.57 -8.51 -4.95
C ALA A 115 -59.17 -9.72 -5.70
N ILE A 116 -59.43 -9.59 -6.98
CA ILE A 116 -60.05 -10.64 -7.81
C ILE A 116 -59.21 -11.01 -9.05
N LEU A 117 -58.22 -10.24 -9.40
CA LEU A 117 -57.30 -10.51 -10.52
C LEU A 117 -56.29 -11.60 -10.09
N GLN A 118 -56.36 -12.79 -10.69
CA GLN A 118 -55.54 -13.94 -10.33
C GLN A 118 -54.35 -14.17 -11.27
N THR A 119 -54.58 -13.98 -12.57
CA THR A 119 -53.54 -14.17 -13.58
C THR A 119 -53.61 -13.04 -14.61
N LEU A 120 -52.46 -12.53 -14.96
CA LEU A 120 -52.29 -11.54 -16.03
C LEU A 120 -51.20 -12.05 -16.99
N ASN A 121 -51.65 -12.49 -18.17
CA ASN A 121 -50.73 -12.97 -19.20
C ASN A 121 -50.62 -11.93 -20.31
N LEU A 122 -49.45 -11.24 -20.36
CA LEU A 122 -49.14 -10.16 -21.27
C LEU A 122 -48.16 -10.58 -22.39
N SER A 123 -47.90 -11.87 -22.57
CA SER A 123 -46.90 -12.40 -23.51
C SER A 123 -47.06 -11.92 -24.95
N ASN A 124 -48.27 -11.54 -25.35
CA ASN A 124 -48.57 -11.04 -26.69
C ASN A 124 -48.42 -9.51 -26.85
N LEU A 125 -48.11 -8.77 -25.79
CA LEU A 125 -47.94 -7.31 -25.80
C LEU A 125 -46.56 -6.89 -26.30
N THR A 126 -46.18 -7.24 -27.49
CA THR A 126 -44.83 -7.02 -28.03
C THR A 126 -44.46 -5.55 -28.23
N ALA A 127 -45.46 -4.64 -28.34
CA ALA A 127 -45.26 -3.21 -28.46
C ALA A 127 -45.26 -2.46 -27.10
N LEU A 128 -45.61 -3.13 -25.98
CA LEU A 128 -45.81 -2.52 -24.69
C LEU A 128 -44.50 -1.86 -24.16
N ARG A 129 -44.64 -0.58 -23.73
CA ARG A 129 -43.55 0.22 -23.15
C ARG A 129 -43.75 0.52 -21.69
N THR A 130 -45.02 0.70 -21.27
CA THR A 130 -45.35 1.05 -19.88
C THR A 130 -46.45 0.12 -19.38
N LEU A 131 -46.24 -0.47 -18.21
CA LEU A 131 -47.21 -1.28 -17.49
C LEU A 131 -47.37 -0.72 -16.07
N ASP A 132 -48.55 -0.31 -15.71
CA ASP A 132 -48.89 0.09 -14.37
C ASP A 132 -50.00 -0.83 -13.82
N ILE A 133 -49.64 -1.64 -12.83
CA ILE A 133 -50.52 -2.53 -12.10
C ILE A 133 -50.48 -2.20 -10.61
N SER A 134 -50.04 -1.01 -10.24
CA SER A 134 -49.99 -0.59 -8.84
C SER A 134 -51.38 -0.49 -8.23
N CYS A 135 -51.48 -0.77 -6.96
CA CYS A 135 -52.71 -0.67 -6.21
C CYS A 135 -52.49 -0.03 -4.82
N ALA A 136 -53.41 0.81 -4.40
CA ALA A 136 -53.28 1.51 -3.10
C ALA A 136 -53.70 0.60 -1.94
N GLY A 137 -52.74 -0.17 -1.39
CA GLY A 137 -52.83 -0.79 -0.07
C GLY A 137 -53.89 -1.90 0.08
N THR A 138 -54.30 -2.55 -1.00
CA THR A 138 -55.26 -3.69 -0.94
C THR A 138 -54.55 -5.02 -1.19
N GLN A 139 -54.91 -6.04 -0.44
CA GLN A 139 -54.42 -7.39 -0.72
C GLN A 139 -54.78 -7.81 -2.14
N SER A 140 -53.78 -8.20 -2.89
CA SER A 140 -53.91 -8.70 -4.27
C SER A 140 -53.98 -10.21 -4.26
N THR A 141 -54.82 -10.78 -5.13
CA THR A 141 -54.89 -12.24 -5.42
C THR A 141 -54.07 -12.63 -6.65
N LEU A 142 -53.34 -11.68 -7.25
CA LEU A 142 -52.53 -11.92 -8.44
C LEU A 142 -51.39 -12.91 -8.12
N GLY A 143 -51.55 -14.14 -8.59
CA GLY A 143 -50.52 -15.19 -8.37
C GLY A 143 -49.60 -15.40 -9.58
N ASN A 144 -49.99 -14.91 -10.75
CA ASN A 144 -49.22 -15.12 -11.96
C ASN A 144 -49.24 -13.87 -12.87
N LEU A 145 -48.08 -13.25 -13.06
CA LEU A 145 -47.84 -12.16 -13.97
C LEU A 145 -46.82 -12.60 -15.02
N ILE A 146 -47.26 -12.71 -16.28
CA ILE A 146 -46.40 -13.16 -17.38
C ILE A 146 -46.09 -11.96 -18.29
N VAL A 147 -44.84 -11.54 -18.33
CA VAL A 147 -44.35 -10.39 -19.14
C VAL A 147 -43.22 -10.75 -20.09
N ASP A 148 -42.91 -12.02 -20.25
CA ASP A 148 -41.81 -12.56 -21.07
C ASP A 148 -41.83 -12.13 -22.54
N GLY A 149 -43.02 -11.93 -23.10
CA GLY A 149 -43.21 -11.41 -24.46
C GLY A 149 -43.10 -9.89 -24.61
N CYS A 150 -43.07 -9.14 -23.49
CA CYS A 150 -43.04 -7.67 -23.48
C CYS A 150 -41.61 -7.12 -23.70
N LYS A 151 -40.95 -7.46 -24.80
CA LYS A 151 -39.56 -7.13 -25.12
C LYS A 151 -39.26 -5.63 -25.24
N ASN A 152 -40.30 -4.79 -25.41
CA ASN A 152 -40.16 -3.34 -25.48
C ASN A 152 -40.53 -2.62 -24.20
N LEU A 153 -40.82 -3.35 -23.11
CA LEU A 153 -41.17 -2.80 -21.79
C LEU A 153 -40.03 -1.94 -21.24
N ARG A 154 -40.32 -0.69 -20.91
CA ARG A 154 -39.37 0.28 -20.32
C ARG A 154 -39.70 0.62 -18.88
N SER A 155 -40.98 0.60 -18.51
CA SER A 155 -41.43 0.93 -17.18
C SER A 155 -42.45 -0.09 -16.69
N LEU A 156 -42.19 -0.67 -15.52
CA LEU A 156 -43.09 -1.54 -14.80
C LEU A 156 -43.31 -0.97 -13.40
N ASN A 157 -44.55 -0.63 -13.08
CA ASN A 157 -44.96 -0.21 -11.76
C ASN A 157 -45.96 -1.26 -11.18
N MET A 158 -45.59 -1.84 -10.05
CA MET A 158 -46.40 -2.82 -9.33
C MET A 158 -46.50 -2.47 -7.83
N GLY A 159 -46.26 -1.20 -7.49
CA GLY A 159 -46.28 -0.74 -6.10
C GLY A 159 -47.58 -1.00 -5.39
N GLY A 160 -47.53 -1.38 -4.12
CA GLY A 160 -48.70 -1.72 -3.31
C GLY A 160 -49.31 -3.07 -3.61
N LEU A 161 -48.75 -3.88 -4.50
CA LEU A 161 -49.29 -5.20 -4.89
C LEU A 161 -48.90 -6.26 -3.86
N GLN A 162 -49.62 -6.30 -2.75
CA GLN A 162 -49.36 -7.24 -1.65
C GLN A 162 -50.01 -8.60 -1.92
N SER A 163 -49.46 -9.36 -2.86
CA SER A 163 -49.89 -10.71 -3.17
C SER A 163 -48.97 -11.77 -2.57
N ALA A 164 -49.47 -12.54 -1.65
CA ALA A 164 -48.74 -13.69 -1.08
C ALA A 164 -48.45 -14.80 -2.11
N LEU A 165 -49.03 -14.73 -3.29
CA LEU A 165 -48.87 -15.73 -4.36
C LEU A 165 -47.81 -15.30 -5.40
N LEU A 166 -47.50 -13.99 -5.50
CA LEU A 166 -46.54 -13.45 -6.39
C LEU A 166 -45.27 -13.04 -5.62
N THR A 167 -44.40 -13.98 -5.32
CA THR A 167 -43.22 -13.78 -4.49
C THR A 167 -41.93 -13.64 -5.31
N GLY A 168 -41.98 -13.90 -6.60
CA GLY A 168 -40.83 -13.78 -7.50
C GLY A 168 -41.18 -13.10 -8.81
N MET A 169 -40.22 -12.40 -9.39
CA MET A 169 -40.39 -11.76 -10.69
C MET A 169 -39.19 -12.02 -11.60
N ASP A 170 -39.49 -12.67 -12.77
CA ASP A 170 -38.49 -12.88 -13.81
C ASP A 170 -38.67 -11.84 -14.93
N LEU A 171 -37.67 -10.95 -15.08
CA LEU A 171 -37.61 -9.89 -16.08
C LEU A 171 -36.46 -10.11 -17.06
N THR A 172 -35.91 -11.32 -17.15
CA THR A 172 -34.75 -11.65 -18.01
C THR A 172 -35.02 -11.41 -19.49
N ASN A 173 -36.29 -11.45 -19.93
CA ASN A 173 -36.71 -11.18 -21.31
C ASN A 173 -37.00 -9.68 -21.58
N ASN A 174 -37.03 -8.83 -20.55
CA ASN A 174 -37.39 -7.40 -20.65
C ASN A 174 -36.13 -6.54 -20.78
N THR A 175 -35.40 -6.74 -21.88
CA THR A 175 -34.05 -6.16 -22.13
C THR A 175 -34.01 -4.64 -22.28
N LYS A 176 -35.19 -3.98 -22.36
CA LYS A 176 -35.30 -2.51 -22.50
C LYS A 176 -35.84 -1.82 -21.23
N LEU A 177 -35.91 -2.53 -20.12
CA LEU A 177 -36.46 -2.01 -18.88
C LEU A 177 -35.55 -0.89 -18.31
N GLU A 178 -36.14 0.28 -18.10
CA GLU A 178 -35.50 1.49 -17.60
C GLU A 178 -35.92 1.80 -16.15
N THR A 179 -37.15 1.43 -15.79
CA THR A 179 -37.73 1.72 -14.47
C THR A 179 -38.52 0.51 -13.96
N PHE A 180 -38.22 0.13 -12.73
CA PHE A 180 -38.94 -0.92 -12.00
C PHE A 180 -39.35 -0.42 -10.62
N LEU A 181 -40.66 -0.37 -10.35
CA LEU A 181 -41.20 0.10 -9.08
C LEU A 181 -42.04 -1.02 -8.43
N ALA A 182 -41.57 -1.52 -7.32
CA ALA A 182 -42.18 -2.62 -6.60
C ALA A 182 -42.28 -2.31 -5.07
N SER A 183 -42.48 -1.05 -4.73
CA SER A 183 -42.71 -0.63 -3.35
C SER A 183 -43.90 -1.36 -2.74
N ASP A 184 -43.77 -1.71 -1.47
CA ASP A 184 -44.85 -2.33 -0.70
C ASP A 184 -45.43 -3.58 -1.42
N THR A 185 -44.60 -4.44 -2.00
CA THR A 185 -45.00 -5.74 -2.59
C THR A 185 -44.51 -6.89 -1.73
N ALA A 186 -44.99 -8.12 -2.03
CA ALA A 186 -44.57 -9.35 -1.36
C ALA A 186 -43.36 -10.04 -2.06
N LEU A 187 -42.68 -9.39 -2.97
CA LEU A 187 -41.57 -9.99 -3.71
C LEU A 187 -40.40 -10.31 -2.78
N THR A 188 -39.88 -11.51 -2.87
CA THR A 188 -38.67 -11.96 -2.18
C THR A 188 -37.45 -12.00 -3.10
N GLY A 189 -37.66 -12.00 -4.42
CA GLY A 189 -36.59 -11.97 -5.41
C GLY A 189 -37.08 -11.42 -6.76
N VAL A 190 -36.14 -10.74 -7.44
CA VAL A 190 -36.33 -10.20 -8.79
C VAL A 190 -35.08 -10.50 -9.61
N THR A 191 -35.27 -11.01 -10.84
CA THR A 191 -34.15 -11.23 -11.77
C THR A 191 -34.30 -10.30 -12.98
N PHE A 192 -33.32 -9.47 -13.23
CA PHE A 192 -33.30 -8.53 -14.34
C PHE A 192 -32.60 -9.09 -15.58
N ALA A 193 -32.93 -8.55 -16.75
CA ALA A 193 -32.23 -8.87 -18.00
C ALA A 193 -30.77 -8.37 -17.95
N LYS A 194 -29.83 -9.21 -18.39
CA LYS A 194 -28.45 -8.83 -18.55
C LYS A 194 -28.31 -7.64 -19.50
N GLY A 195 -27.66 -6.57 -19.05
CA GLY A 195 -27.47 -5.35 -19.85
C GLY A 195 -28.73 -4.49 -20.01
N SER A 196 -29.75 -4.71 -19.18
CA SER A 196 -30.92 -3.83 -19.12
C SER A 196 -30.49 -2.38 -18.86
N PRO A 197 -31.08 -1.38 -19.55
CA PRO A 197 -30.79 0.02 -19.32
C PRO A 197 -31.45 0.58 -18.06
N LEU A 198 -31.65 -0.26 -17.05
CA LEU A 198 -32.30 0.09 -15.79
C LEU A 198 -31.55 1.25 -15.10
N THR A 199 -32.27 2.32 -14.83
CA THR A 199 -31.74 3.51 -14.14
C THR A 199 -32.43 3.77 -12.81
N LYS A 200 -33.62 3.17 -12.60
CA LYS A 200 -34.38 3.31 -11.39
C LYS A 200 -35.01 1.99 -10.96
N ALA A 201 -34.73 1.57 -9.74
CA ALA A 201 -35.37 0.42 -9.11
C ALA A 201 -35.83 0.77 -7.68
N VAL A 202 -37.09 0.46 -7.37
CA VAL A 202 -37.63 0.52 -6.01
C VAL A 202 -38.02 -0.90 -5.62
N LEU A 203 -37.40 -1.44 -4.59
CA LEU A 203 -37.54 -2.84 -4.17
C LEU A 203 -38.14 -2.92 -2.77
N PRO A 204 -39.01 -3.91 -2.50
CA PRO A 204 -39.78 -3.99 -1.27
C PRO A 204 -38.96 -4.47 -0.07
N ALA A 205 -39.46 -4.23 1.13
CA ALA A 205 -38.87 -4.69 2.38
C ALA A 205 -38.86 -6.23 2.56
N THR A 206 -39.64 -6.94 1.79
CA THR A 206 -39.72 -8.41 1.81
C THR A 206 -38.61 -9.10 1.01
N LEU A 207 -37.76 -8.33 0.30
CA LEU A 207 -36.73 -8.86 -0.58
C LEU A 207 -35.71 -9.69 0.21
N GLN A 208 -35.43 -10.90 -0.23
CA GLN A 208 -34.43 -11.82 0.35
C GLN A 208 -33.17 -11.94 -0.53
N THR A 209 -33.35 -11.83 -1.84
CA THR A 209 -32.28 -11.88 -2.81
C THR A 209 -32.23 -10.56 -3.59
N LEU A 210 -31.12 -9.86 -3.49
CA LEU A 210 -30.80 -8.68 -4.31
C LEU A 210 -29.79 -9.09 -5.38
N ASP A 211 -30.26 -9.20 -6.61
CA ASP A 211 -29.46 -9.56 -7.78
C ASP A 211 -29.41 -8.39 -8.77
N LEU A 212 -28.27 -7.76 -8.86
CA LEU A 212 -28.02 -6.56 -9.69
C LEU A 212 -27.05 -6.83 -10.82
N ARG A 213 -26.90 -8.08 -11.24
CA ARG A 213 -25.91 -8.46 -12.26
C ARG A 213 -26.07 -7.71 -13.57
N TYR A 214 -24.95 -7.13 -14.03
CA TYR A 214 -24.81 -6.47 -15.34
C TYR A 214 -25.73 -5.25 -15.55
N LEU A 215 -26.17 -4.57 -14.51
CA LEU A 215 -26.99 -3.37 -14.58
C LEU A 215 -26.10 -2.11 -14.67
N SER A 216 -25.36 -1.96 -15.74
CA SER A 216 -24.31 -0.94 -15.91
C SER A 216 -24.80 0.51 -15.89
N LYS A 217 -26.11 0.74 -16.04
CA LYS A 217 -26.73 2.08 -16.00
C LYS A 217 -27.33 2.43 -14.65
N LEU A 218 -27.53 1.46 -13.79
CA LEU A 218 -28.08 1.69 -12.46
C LEU A 218 -27.02 2.35 -11.57
N GLN A 219 -27.38 3.49 -11.01
CA GLN A 219 -26.56 4.20 -10.04
C GLN A 219 -27.12 4.01 -8.64
N MET A 220 -26.30 4.18 -7.61
CA MET A 220 -26.73 4.04 -6.22
C MET A 220 -27.93 4.96 -5.88
N GLY A 221 -27.96 6.17 -6.43
CA GLY A 221 -29.08 7.10 -6.29
C GLY A 221 -30.37 6.70 -6.99
N GLY A 222 -30.30 5.76 -7.93
CA GLY A 222 -31.44 5.17 -8.63
C GLY A 222 -31.99 3.89 -7.96
N LEU A 223 -31.30 3.33 -6.99
CA LEU A 223 -31.69 2.15 -6.24
C LEU A 223 -32.29 2.55 -4.89
N THR A 224 -33.57 2.20 -4.67
CA THR A 224 -34.25 2.36 -3.40
C THR A 224 -34.62 1.01 -2.83
N LEU A 225 -34.17 0.71 -1.63
CA LEU A 225 -34.55 -0.47 -0.85
C LEU A 225 -35.44 0.01 0.29
N GLU A 226 -36.70 -0.45 0.34
CA GLU A 226 -37.66 -0.09 1.41
C GLU A 226 -37.32 -0.73 2.74
N GLY A 227 -36.59 -1.85 2.70
CA GLY A 227 -36.05 -2.54 3.85
C GLY A 227 -34.89 -3.45 3.42
N THR A 228 -33.99 -3.73 4.33
CA THR A 228 -32.77 -4.49 4.05
C THR A 228 -32.56 -5.66 5.00
N ASP A 229 -33.36 -5.76 6.05
CA ASP A 229 -33.21 -6.78 7.10
C ASP A 229 -33.51 -8.20 6.63
N ASN A 230 -34.27 -8.34 5.54
CA ASN A 230 -34.61 -9.64 4.96
C ASN A 230 -33.63 -10.08 3.88
N ILE A 231 -32.70 -9.21 3.43
CA ILE A 231 -31.75 -9.54 2.38
C ILE A 231 -30.67 -10.45 2.95
N THR A 232 -30.66 -11.69 2.51
CA THR A 232 -29.68 -12.70 2.91
C THR A 232 -28.71 -13.05 1.79
N ARG A 233 -29.02 -12.66 0.54
CA ARG A 233 -28.23 -12.96 -0.64
C ARG A 233 -28.04 -11.70 -1.48
N LEU A 234 -26.77 -11.33 -1.73
CA LEU A 234 -26.37 -10.17 -2.51
C LEU A 234 -25.50 -10.60 -3.69
N VAL A 235 -25.88 -10.23 -4.90
CA VAL A 235 -25.10 -10.47 -6.12
C VAL A 235 -24.98 -9.16 -6.89
N VAL A 236 -23.75 -8.67 -7.07
CA VAL A 236 -23.41 -7.41 -7.74
C VAL A 236 -22.27 -7.67 -8.72
N ASP A 237 -22.61 -8.14 -9.91
CA ASP A 237 -21.61 -8.41 -10.94
C ASP A 237 -21.63 -7.31 -12.01
N ASN A 238 -20.51 -6.66 -12.26
CA ASN A 238 -20.34 -5.65 -13.30
C ASN A 238 -21.39 -4.51 -13.24
N CYS A 239 -21.54 -3.94 -12.06
CA CYS A 239 -22.42 -2.81 -11.76
C CYS A 239 -21.61 -1.62 -11.25
N PRO A 240 -20.88 -0.89 -12.11
CA PRO A 240 -19.93 0.15 -11.67
C PRO A 240 -20.60 1.36 -10.99
N GLY A 241 -21.90 1.52 -11.14
CA GLY A 241 -22.67 2.60 -10.49
C GLY A 241 -23.21 2.25 -9.10
N ILE A 242 -22.95 1.05 -8.62
CA ILE A 242 -23.39 0.58 -7.30
C ILE A 242 -22.18 0.55 -6.37
N ASP A 243 -22.23 1.39 -5.37
CA ASP A 243 -21.33 1.35 -4.24
C ASP A 243 -21.71 0.15 -3.34
N TRP A 244 -20.99 -0.94 -3.52
CA TRP A 244 -21.27 -2.19 -2.82
C TRP A 244 -20.93 -2.12 -1.33
N THR A 245 -20.01 -1.24 -0.92
CA THR A 245 -19.67 -1.03 0.50
C THR A 245 -20.83 -0.35 1.22
N GLN A 246 -21.40 0.68 0.61
CA GLN A 246 -22.61 1.35 1.09
C GLN A 246 -23.82 0.41 1.11
N LEU A 247 -23.91 -0.47 0.12
CA LEU A 247 -24.98 -1.46 0.03
C LEU A 247 -24.85 -2.49 1.17
N MET A 248 -23.65 -2.98 1.42
CA MET A 248 -23.37 -3.90 2.52
C MET A 248 -23.69 -3.30 3.89
N ALA A 249 -23.30 -2.04 4.10
CA ALA A 249 -23.62 -1.35 5.36
C ALA A 249 -25.14 -1.24 5.61
N LYS A 250 -25.95 -1.30 4.56
CA LYS A 250 -27.42 -1.29 4.64
C LYS A 250 -28.04 -2.67 4.83
N CYS A 251 -27.33 -3.75 4.51
CA CYS A 251 -27.86 -5.11 4.50
C CYS A 251 -27.22 -5.98 5.60
N PRO A 252 -27.59 -5.82 6.87
CA PRO A 252 -26.89 -6.41 8.00
C PRO A 252 -26.97 -7.94 8.09
N ASN A 253 -27.96 -8.57 7.44
CA ASN A 253 -28.24 -10.00 7.54
C ASN A 253 -27.79 -10.81 6.31
N VAL A 254 -26.94 -10.22 5.46
CA VAL A 254 -26.44 -10.92 4.27
C VAL A 254 -25.54 -12.08 4.69
N LYS A 255 -25.81 -13.26 4.13
CA LYS A 255 -25.06 -14.51 4.36
C LYS A 255 -24.33 -15.00 3.11
N TYR A 256 -24.69 -14.54 1.95
CA TYR A 256 -24.06 -14.86 0.68
C TYR A 256 -23.74 -13.59 -0.10
N ILE A 257 -22.50 -13.46 -0.51
CA ILE A 257 -22.04 -12.34 -1.33
C ILE A 257 -21.35 -12.87 -2.57
N ARG A 258 -21.71 -12.30 -3.71
CA ARG A 258 -20.94 -12.43 -4.94
C ARG A 258 -20.77 -11.04 -5.54
N ILE A 259 -19.54 -10.56 -5.59
CA ILE A 259 -19.19 -9.26 -6.15
C ILE A 259 -18.05 -9.46 -7.13
N THR A 260 -18.19 -8.95 -8.36
CA THR A 260 -17.14 -8.92 -9.37
C THR A 260 -16.89 -7.50 -9.82
N GLY A 261 -15.67 -7.25 -10.30
CA GLY A 261 -15.23 -5.91 -10.71
C GLY A 261 -14.88 -5.03 -9.52
N ILE A 262 -14.36 -5.64 -8.45
CA ILE A 262 -13.80 -4.91 -7.33
C ILE A 262 -12.51 -4.25 -7.81
N ASP A 263 -12.40 -2.95 -7.60
CA ASP A 263 -11.18 -2.16 -7.74
C ASP A 263 -11.23 -1.16 -6.57
N GLU A 264 -10.87 -1.63 -5.41
CA GLU A 264 -11.12 -0.97 -4.13
C GLU A 264 -9.85 -0.94 -3.30
N GLU A 265 -9.77 0.04 -2.41
CA GLU A 265 -8.74 0.13 -1.38
C GLU A 265 -9.39 0.17 -0.01
N GLY A 266 -8.72 -0.39 0.99
CA GLY A 266 -9.20 -0.38 2.37
C GLY A 266 -8.26 -1.03 3.37
N ASP A 267 -8.57 -0.91 4.63
CA ASP A 267 -7.76 -1.37 5.77
C ASP A 267 -7.88 -2.88 6.08
N GLY A 268 -8.57 -3.62 5.23
CA GLY A 268 -8.86 -5.04 5.45
C GLY A 268 -10.07 -5.31 6.34
N SER A 269 -10.65 -4.29 7.00
CA SER A 269 -11.83 -4.48 7.88
C SER A 269 -13.00 -5.10 7.13
N LEU A 270 -13.20 -4.71 5.89
CA LEU A 270 -14.22 -5.23 5.01
C LEU A 270 -14.00 -6.69 4.66
N LEU A 271 -12.76 -7.08 4.37
CA LEU A 271 -12.41 -8.48 4.12
C LEU A 271 -12.63 -9.34 5.36
N ARG A 272 -12.29 -8.84 6.54
CA ARG A 272 -12.59 -9.51 7.82
C ARG A 272 -14.08 -9.69 8.02
N GLN A 273 -14.87 -8.65 7.81
CA GLN A 273 -16.33 -8.72 7.92
C GLN A 273 -16.90 -9.80 7.02
N TYR A 274 -16.42 -9.94 5.79
CA TYR A 274 -16.88 -10.98 4.88
C TYR A 274 -16.44 -12.37 5.30
N MET A 275 -15.25 -12.53 5.86
CA MET A 275 -14.81 -13.81 6.42
C MET A 275 -15.68 -14.27 7.59
N GLU A 276 -16.15 -13.33 8.43
CA GLU A 276 -17.00 -13.63 9.58
C GLU A 276 -18.42 -14.04 9.16
N MET A 277 -18.83 -13.72 7.93
CA MET A 277 -20.12 -14.13 7.37
C MET A 277 -20.14 -15.59 6.95
N GLY A 278 -19.02 -16.31 7.06
CA GLY A 278 -18.90 -17.72 6.73
C GLY A 278 -19.87 -18.59 7.54
N GLY A 279 -20.93 -19.06 6.88
CA GLY A 279 -21.91 -20.00 7.44
C GLY A 279 -21.63 -21.43 6.98
N VAL A 280 -22.06 -22.37 7.78
CA VAL A 280 -22.20 -23.77 7.39
C VAL A 280 -23.64 -23.93 6.89
N ASP A 281 -23.86 -24.61 5.75
CA ASP A 281 -25.21 -24.91 5.30
C ASP A 281 -25.92 -25.83 6.27
N GLU A 282 -27.24 -26.01 6.10
CA GLU A 282 -28.06 -26.86 6.96
C GLU A 282 -27.59 -28.34 6.96
N SER A 283 -26.76 -28.73 5.99
CA SER A 283 -26.17 -30.08 5.91
C SER A 283 -24.79 -30.17 6.56
N GLY A 284 -24.25 -29.08 7.07
CA GLY A 284 -22.90 -28.99 7.65
C GLY A 284 -21.78 -28.87 6.62
N GLY A 285 -22.13 -28.67 5.35
CA GLY A 285 -21.16 -28.39 4.28
C GLY A 285 -20.71 -26.91 4.27
N ASN A 286 -19.51 -26.65 3.81
CA ASN A 286 -19.04 -25.27 3.56
C ASN A 286 -19.84 -24.67 2.41
N VAL A 287 -20.72 -23.73 2.72
CA VAL A 287 -21.35 -22.90 1.70
C VAL A 287 -20.32 -21.87 1.24
N GLU A 288 -20.19 -21.70 -0.08
CA GLU A 288 -19.47 -20.58 -0.65
C GLU A 288 -20.20 -19.28 -0.28
N THR A 289 -19.83 -18.72 0.87
CA THR A 289 -20.55 -17.60 1.46
C THR A 289 -20.12 -16.27 0.88
N CYS A 290 -18.89 -16.21 0.35
CA CYS A 290 -18.37 -14.99 -0.23
C CYS A 290 -17.47 -15.29 -1.43
N ARG A 291 -17.79 -14.68 -2.57
CA ARG A 291 -16.98 -14.71 -3.79
C ARG A 291 -16.70 -13.29 -4.23
N LEU A 292 -15.48 -12.86 -4.01
CA LEU A 292 -14.99 -11.54 -4.44
C LEU A 292 -14.03 -11.73 -5.61
N VAL A 293 -14.24 -10.97 -6.70
CA VAL A 293 -13.43 -11.04 -7.92
C VAL A 293 -13.00 -9.64 -8.34
N GLY A 294 -11.71 -9.41 -8.50
CA GLY A 294 -11.15 -8.12 -8.90
C GLY A 294 -9.84 -7.86 -8.20
N SER A 295 -9.56 -6.60 -7.90
CA SER A 295 -8.38 -6.16 -7.16
C SER A 295 -8.78 -5.41 -5.91
N TYR A 296 -8.12 -5.71 -4.79
CA TYR A 296 -8.30 -5.00 -3.54
C TYR A 296 -6.92 -4.59 -3.00
N GLN A 297 -6.71 -3.30 -2.91
CA GLN A 297 -5.47 -2.77 -2.35
C GLN A 297 -5.67 -2.50 -0.85
N LEU A 298 -4.89 -3.19 -0.03
CA LEU A 298 -4.83 -2.90 1.39
C LEU A 298 -4.14 -1.56 1.60
N THR A 299 -4.77 -0.66 2.33
CA THR A 299 -4.19 0.63 2.72
C THR A 299 -3.29 0.49 3.94
N GLN A 300 -3.48 -0.59 4.69
CA GLN A 300 -2.66 -0.94 5.84
C GLN A 300 -2.10 -2.35 5.67
N TYR A 301 -0.88 -2.53 6.13
CA TYR A 301 -0.25 -3.84 6.08
C TYR A 301 -0.83 -4.74 7.18
N ILE A 302 -1.35 -5.87 6.79
CA ILE A 302 -1.81 -6.93 7.69
C ILE A 302 -0.71 -8.01 7.82
N ASP A 303 -0.73 -8.79 8.90
CA ASP A 303 0.29 -9.82 9.06
C ASP A 303 0.14 -10.96 8.03
N ASP A 304 1.23 -11.71 7.82
CA ASP A 304 1.28 -12.73 6.79
C ASP A 304 0.24 -13.85 6.99
N VAL A 305 -0.11 -14.15 8.24
CA VAL A 305 -1.12 -15.18 8.56
C VAL A 305 -2.50 -14.69 8.14
N GLU A 306 -2.85 -13.46 8.44
CA GLU A 306 -4.11 -12.85 8.04
C GLU A 306 -4.18 -12.68 6.51
N PHE A 307 -3.09 -12.23 5.89
CA PHE A 307 -3.00 -12.10 4.43
C PHE A 307 -3.21 -13.43 3.72
N GLN A 308 -2.54 -14.49 4.17
CA GLN A 308 -2.72 -15.84 3.61
C GLN A 308 -4.14 -16.35 3.82
N ARG A 309 -4.76 -16.06 4.97
CA ARG A 309 -6.17 -16.40 5.20
C ARG A 309 -7.08 -15.72 4.18
N TYR A 310 -6.87 -14.43 3.89
CA TYR A 310 -7.64 -13.74 2.86
C TYR A 310 -7.42 -14.33 1.48
N GLN A 311 -6.20 -14.63 1.09
CA GLN A 311 -5.90 -15.25 -0.19
C GLN A 311 -6.54 -16.64 -0.34
N GLN A 312 -6.55 -17.44 0.72
CA GLN A 312 -7.21 -18.74 0.72
C GLN A 312 -8.74 -18.61 0.63
N HIS A 313 -9.31 -17.64 1.32
CA HIS A 313 -10.76 -17.43 1.35
C HIS A 313 -11.30 -16.75 0.09
N TYR A 314 -10.50 -15.85 -0.53
CA TYR A 314 -10.85 -15.11 -1.74
C TYR A 314 -9.86 -15.39 -2.88
N PRO A 315 -9.82 -16.61 -3.41
CA PRO A 315 -8.79 -17.01 -4.38
C PRO A 315 -8.88 -16.25 -5.72
N GLU A 316 -10.03 -15.66 -6.04
CA GLU A 316 -10.26 -14.89 -7.26
C GLU A 316 -10.04 -13.38 -7.08
N LEU A 317 -9.75 -12.94 -5.85
CA LEU A 317 -9.44 -11.55 -5.54
C LEU A 317 -7.93 -11.36 -5.50
N ASN A 318 -7.42 -10.46 -6.32
CA ASN A 318 -6.04 -10.04 -6.25
C ASN A 318 -5.86 -9.04 -5.08
N ILE A 319 -5.38 -9.54 -3.95
CA ILE A 319 -5.15 -8.71 -2.77
C ILE A 319 -3.72 -8.17 -2.83
N MET A 320 -3.58 -6.86 -2.85
CA MET A 320 -2.28 -6.17 -2.89
C MET A 320 -2.00 -5.56 -1.53
N GLN A 321 -0.83 -5.86 -0.98
CA GLN A 321 -0.32 -5.18 0.21
C GLN A 321 0.06 -3.73 -0.11
N PRO A 322 0.12 -2.81 0.87
CA PRO A 322 0.71 -1.50 0.68
C PRO A 322 2.11 -1.65 0.07
N PRO A 323 2.49 -0.80 -0.89
CA PRO A 323 3.75 -0.97 -1.60
C PRO A 323 4.98 -0.70 -0.72
N TYR A 324 4.83 -0.02 0.41
CA TYR A 324 5.91 0.36 1.34
C TYR A 324 5.37 0.75 2.71
N THR A 325 6.25 0.77 3.69
CA THR A 325 6.02 1.34 5.03
C THR A 325 6.74 2.68 5.15
N VAL A 326 6.14 3.67 5.81
CA VAL A 326 6.73 4.99 6.04
C VAL A 326 6.98 5.23 7.52
N VAL A 327 8.19 5.62 7.86
CA VAL A 327 8.60 6.01 9.21
C VAL A 327 8.98 7.48 9.23
N GLU A 328 8.35 8.27 10.08
CA GLU A 328 8.62 9.70 10.27
C GLU A 328 9.49 9.92 11.51
N PHE A 329 10.45 10.82 11.37
CA PHE A 329 11.30 11.35 12.45
C PHE A 329 11.05 12.83 12.61
N ASP A 330 10.81 13.27 13.85
CA ASP A 330 10.63 14.69 14.15
C ASP A 330 11.81 15.23 14.94
N ASP A 331 12.79 15.80 14.24
CA ASP A 331 13.99 16.39 14.82
C ASP A 331 13.75 17.79 15.41
N SER A 332 12.52 18.30 15.39
CA SER A 332 12.15 19.49 16.16
C SER A 332 12.03 19.23 17.64
N VAL A 333 11.84 17.94 18.00
CA VAL A 333 11.62 17.47 19.36
C VAL A 333 12.87 16.74 19.87
N ALA A 334 13.30 17.08 21.09
CA ALA A 334 14.50 16.50 21.67
C ALA A 334 14.32 15.08 22.25
N ASP A 335 13.09 14.63 22.43
CA ASP A 335 12.76 13.27 22.87
C ASP A 335 13.21 12.27 21.79
N ASP A 336 14.04 11.30 22.18
CA ASP A 336 14.59 10.29 21.27
C ASP A 336 13.52 9.32 20.72
N ALA A 337 12.43 9.16 21.46
CA ALA A 337 11.31 8.30 21.08
C ALA A 337 10.32 8.96 20.11
N ASN A 338 10.62 10.13 19.58
CA ASN A 338 9.75 10.84 18.64
C ASN A 338 9.93 10.34 17.20
N VAL A 339 9.68 9.07 16.99
CA VAL A 339 9.68 8.35 15.74
C VAL A 339 8.31 7.70 15.55
N SER A 340 7.71 7.89 14.38
CA SER A 340 6.35 7.40 14.09
C SER A 340 6.37 6.40 12.96
N ASN A 341 5.69 5.28 13.13
CA ASN A 341 5.31 4.41 12.04
C ASN A 341 3.95 4.87 11.49
N LEU A 342 3.92 5.40 10.29
CA LEU A 342 2.71 5.98 9.71
C LEU A 342 1.68 4.94 9.26
N ASP A 343 2.09 3.66 9.14
CA ASP A 343 1.20 2.55 8.81
C ASP A 343 0.46 2.00 10.04
N ASN A 344 0.71 2.51 11.23
CA ASN A 344 0.09 1.99 12.44
C ASN A 344 -1.36 2.45 12.55
N GLU A 345 -2.30 1.51 12.44
CA GLU A 345 -3.75 1.73 12.52
C GLU A 345 -4.22 2.46 13.77
N THR A 346 -3.57 2.21 14.90
CA THR A 346 -3.96 2.83 16.16
C THR A 346 -3.63 4.32 16.21
N GLY A 347 -2.99 4.85 15.19
CA GLY A 347 -2.50 6.23 15.13
C GLY A 347 -1.41 6.51 16.15
N TYR A 348 -0.89 5.49 16.80
CA TYR A 348 0.02 5.63 17.87
C TYR A 348 1.40 5.14 17.57
N LYS A 349 2.33 5.92 17.81
CA LYS A 349 3.45 5.94 16.94
C LYS A 349 4.74 6.17 17.68
N TYR A 350 4.72 6.53 18.95
CA TYR A 350 5.89 6.99 19.69
C TYR A 350 6.24 6.12 20.87
N GLY A 351 7.52 6.05 21.17
CA GLY A 351 8.06 5.43 22.39
C GLY A 351 7.67 3.96 22.54
N ASN A 352 7.27 3.58 23.73
CA ASN A 352 6.96 2.18 24.07
C ASN A 352 5.73 1.61 23.33
N ALA A 353 4.93 2.46 22.69
CA ALA A 353 3.79 2.01 21.88
C ALA A 353 4.15 1.83 20.41
N TYR A 354 5.33 2.28 19.97
CA TYR A 354 5.80 2.02 18.61
C TYR A 354 5.96 0.52 18.37
N GLN A 355 5.45 0.06 17.26
CA GLN A 355 5.62 -1.30 16.80
C GLN A 355 6.04 -1.29 15.33
N PRO A 356 7.04 -2.07 14.95
CA PRO A 356 7.32 -2.27 13.53
C PRO A 356 6.14 -3.00 12.88
N SER A 357 5.71 -2.52 11.75
CA SER A 357 4.61 -3.12 10.99
C SER A 357 4.99 -3.22 9.50
N GLY A 358 4.12 -3.80 8.71
CA GLY A 358 4.25 -3.82 7.27
C GLY A 358 5.55 -4.44 6.79
N HIS A 359 6.17 -3.78 5.83
CA HIS A 359 7.41 -4.23 5.22
C HIS A 359 8.58 -4.35 6.22
N ILE A 360 8.60 -3.52 7.26
CA ILE A 360 9.62 -3.60 8.32
C ILE A 360 9.49 -4.94 9.05
N LYS A 361 8.27 -5.33 9.44
CA LYS A 361 8.02 -6.60 10.11
C LYS A 361 8.38 -7.78 9.21
N THR A 362 8.01 -7.73 7.94
CA THR A 362 8.39 -8.75 6.95
C THR A 362 9.90 -8.88 6.83
N TYR A 363 10.60 -7.76 6.67
CA TYR A 363 12.06 -7.74 6.62
C TYR A 363 12.70 -8.38 7.86
N LEU A 364 12.25 -7.97 9.05
CA LEU A 364 12.75 -8.52 10.32
C LEU A 364 12.55 -10.03 10.43
N SER A 365 11.46 -10.58 9.87
CA SER A 365 11.18 -12.02 9.89
C SER A 365 12.03 -12.82 8.88
N GLN A 366 12.57 -12.16 7.87
CA GLN A 366 13.41 -12.78 6.84
C GLN A 366 14.90 -12.77 7.20
N ARG A 367 15.30 -11.97 8.19
CA ARG A 367 16.68 -11.89 8.67
C ARG A 367 17.05 -13.13 9.47
N HIS A 368 18.22 -13.69 9.17
CA HIS A 368 18.71 -14.86 9.88
C HIS A 368 20.21 -14.77 10.11
N ARG A 369 20.66 -15.31 11.22
CA ARG A 369 22.08 -15.62 11.40
C ARG A 369 22.43 -16.82 10.53
N VAL A 370 23.54 -16.71 9.83
CA VAL A 370 24.01 -17.74 8.91
C VAL A 370 25.47 -18.02 9.11
N LEU A 371 25.89 -19.25 8.80
CA LEU A 371 27.29 -19.60 8.64
C LEU A 371 27.63 -19.49 7.16
N ALA A 372 28.46 -18.51 6.81
CA ALA A 372 28.72 -18.09 5.44
C ALA A 372 30.14 -18.45 4.99
N LYS A 373 30.28 -18.93 3.74
CA LYS A 373 31.55 -19.32 3.15
C LYS A 373 31.67 -18.85 1.71
N VAL A 374 32.74 -18.12 1.41
CA VAL A 374 33.04 -17.71 0.04
C VAL A 374 33.39 -18.95 -0.79
N THR A 375 32.68 -19.13 -1.89
CA THR A 375 32.87 -20.25 -2.86
C THR A 375 33.60 -19.80 -4.09
N LYS A 376 33.41 -18.54 -4.50
CA LYS A 376 34.15 -17.92 -5.59
C LYS A 376 34.61 -16.53 -5.18
N LYS A 377 35.91 -16.27 -5.31
CA LYS A 377 36.47 -14.95 -5.02
C LYS A 377 35.98 -13.93 -6.03
N ALA A 378 35.65 -12.74 -5.53
CA ALA A 378 35.39 -11.59 -6.38
C ALA A 378 36.66 -11.16 -7.15
N THR A 379 36.48 -10.60 -8.33
CA THR A 379 37.54 -9.84 -9.00
C THR A 379 37.79 -8.55 -8.26
N GLN A 380 38.93 -7.93 -8.48
CA GLN A 380 39.39 -6.78 -7.73
C GLN A 380 39.68 -5.58 -8.63
N ARG A 381 39.42 -4.38 -8.11
CA ARG A 381 39.79 -3.12 -8.74
C ARG A 381 40.74 -2.31 -7.84
N ASN A 382 41.66 -1.55 -8.45
CA ASN A 382 42.53 -0.64 -7.71
C ASN A 382 41.76 0.61 -7.28
N VAL A 383 41.95 1.04 -6.04
CA VAL A 383 41.39 2.27 -5.48
C VAL A 383 42.46 2.96 -4.64
N SER A 384 42.37 4.29 -4.51
CA SER A 384 43.14 5.04 -3.52
C SER A 384 42.18 5.58 -2.48
N MET A 385 42.28 5.08 -1.25
CA MET A 385 41.42 5.43 -0.14
C MET A 385 42.22 5.92 1.05
N ALA A 386 41.88 7.09 1.61
CA ALA A 386 42.57 7.77 2.71
C ALA A 386 44.09 7.89 2.50
N GLY A 387 44.53 8.09 1.23
CA GLY A 387 45.93 8.19 0.87
C GLY A 387 46.68 6.86 0.76
N VAL A 388 45.98 5.72 0.84
CA VAL A 388 46.54 4.38 0.68
C VAL A 388 46.05 3.77 -0.61
N ASP A 389 46.98 3.37 -1.49
CA ASP A 389 46.66 2.60 -2.69
C ASP A 389 46.39 1.16 -2.31
N THR A 390 45.23 0.67 -2.65
CA THR A 390 44.72 -0.64 -2.26
C THR A 390 43.79 -1.23 -3.33
N VAL A 391 43.18 -2.35 -3.05
CA VAL A 391 42.23 -3.02 -3.96
C VAL A 391 40.91 -3.18 -3.24
N MET A 392 39.82 -3.05 -3.97
CA MET A 392 38.46 -3.39 -3.53
C MET A 392 37.91 -4.54 -4.34
N ASN A 393 37.10 -5.37 -3.70
CA ASN A 393 36.40 -6.43 -4.39
C ASN A 393 35.28 -5.84 -5.27
N ASN A 394 35.15 -6.38 -6.48
CA ASN A 394 33.95 -6.19 -7.29
C ASN A 394 32.84 -7.12 -6.77
N LEU A 395 31.60 -6.83 -7.16
CA LEU A 395 30.44 -7.57 -6.68
C LEU A 395 30.14 -8.83 -7.51
N ASP A 396 31.17 -9.50 -8.02
CA ASP A 396 31.09 -10.67 -8.87
C ASP A 396 31.59 -11.97 -8.18
N GLY A 397 31.78 -11.94 -6.88
CA GLY A 397 32.06 -13.10 -6.04
C GLY A 397 30.81 -13.95 -5.79
N GLU A 398 31.02 -15.14 -5.21
CA GLU A 398 29.92 -16.01 -4.80
C GLU A 398 30.14 -16.53 -3.39
N MET A 399 29.06 -16.63 -2.64
CA MET A 399 29.02 -17.13 -1.28
C MET A 399 27.91 -18.16 -1.11
N THR A 400 28.13 -19.18 -0.32
CA THR A 400 27.11 -20.08 0.19
C THR A 400 26.95 -19.87 1.67
N TYR A 401 25.74 -20.00 2.19
CA TYR A 401 25.45 -19.89 3.61
C TYR A 401 24.43 -20.92 4.06
N TYR A 402 24.46 -21.20 5.37
CA TYR A 402 23.57 -22.15 6.04
C TYR A 402 22.93 -21.46 7.23
N PRO A 403 21.60 -21.49 7.36
CA PRO A 403 20.93 -20.90 8.51
C PRO A 403 21.40 -21.50 9.84
N LEU A 404 21.55 -20.63 10.84
CA LEU A 404 21.80 -21.00 12.24
C LEU A 404 20.52 -20.75 13.05
N HIS A 405 20.45 -21.29 14.25
CA HIS A 405 19.37 -20.98 15.17
C HIS A 405 19.41 -19.51 15.60
N ASP A 406 18.23 -18.88 15.73
CA ASP A 406 18.12 -17.49 16.15
C ASP A 406 18.49 -17.26 17.61
N ASP A 407 18.50 -18.32 18.42
CA ASP A 407 18.94 -18.31 19.81
C ASP A 407 20.47 -18.34 19.99
N ASN A 408 21.22 -18.10 18.91
CA ASN A 408 22.68 -18.18 18.87
C ASN A 408 23.25 -19.54 19.24
N SER A 409 22.48 -20.61 19.15
CA SER A 409 23.05 -21.92 19.27
C SER A 409 23.96 -22.22 18.08
N ASN A 410 24.98 -23.01 18.28
CA ASN A 410 25.91 -23.41 17.22
C ASN A 410 25.40 -24.62 16.42
N TYR A 411 24.10 -24.81 16.37
CA TYR A 411 23.43 -25.81 15.55
C TYR A 411 22.86 -25.18 14.30
N TYR A 412 22.82 -25.92 13.23
CA TYR A 412 22.14 -25.51 12.02
C TYR A 412 20.62 -25.46 12.25
N ALA A 413 19.95 -24.43 11.79
CA ALA A 413 18.50 -24.23 12.02
C ALA A 413 17.67 -25.33 11.36
N ASP A 414 18.10 -25.82 10.20
CA ASP A 414 17.47 -26.94 9.49
C ASP A 414 18.51 -27.98 9.09
N ALA A 415 19.01 -28.67 10.09
CA ALA A 415 20.01 -29.71 9.90
C ALA A 415 19.48 -30.95 9.17
N LYS A 416 18.15 -31.13 9.07
CA LYS A 416 17.56 -32.29 8.40
C LYS A 416 17.74 -32.26 6.91
N GLU A 417 17.79 -31.09 6.31
CA GLU A 417 17.90 -30.93 4.85
C GLU A 417 19.31 -30.59 4.39
N VAL A 418 20.07 -29.85 5.20
CA VAL A 418 21.36 -29.29 4.83
C VAL A 418 22.53 -30.08 5.44
N ARG A 419 22.37 -30.49 6.68
CA ARG A 419 23.33 -31.25 7.46
C ARG A 419 22.61 -32.25 8.36
N ASP A 420 23.30 -33.21 8.86
CA ASP A 420 22.79 -34.31 9.70
C ASP A 420 22.58 -33.91 11.17
N CYS A 421 22.03 -32.76 11.44
CA CYS A 421 21.81 -32.21 12.77
C CYS A 421 23.08 -32.04 13.61
N SER A 422 24.26 -31.99 12.96
CA SER A 422 25.52 -31.75 13.65
C SER A 422 25.64 -30.27 14.07
N ALA A 423 26.36 -30.02 15.16
CA ALA A 423 26.72 -28.69 15.59
C ALA A 423 27.55 -27.95 14.53
N ALA A 424 27.23 -26.70 14.28
CA ALA A 424 28.06 -25.83 13.44
C ALA A 424 29.39 -25.53 14.15
N LYS A 425 30.49 -25.46 13.40
CA LYS A 425 31.80 -25.09 13.94
C LYS A 425 31.98 -23.58 13.91
N LEU A 426 32.00 -22.98 15.07
CA LEU A 426 32.20 -21.54 15.24
C LEU A 426 33.68 -21.16 15.43
N ASP A 427 34.58 -21.94 14.86
CA ASP A 427 36.05 -21.73 14.87
C ASP A 427 36.59 -21.15 13.58
N SER A 428 35.74 -20.67 12.71
CA SER A 428 36.01 -20.17 11.36
C SER A 428 36.49 -21.21 10.33
N THR A 429 36.53 -22.52 10.65
CA THR A 429 36.90 -23.56 9.70
C THR A 429 35.82 -23.87 8.69
N GLU A 430 34.56 -23.75 9.06
CA GLU A 430 33.42 -23.97 8.20
C GLU A 430 32.90 -22.70 7.53
N GLY A 431 33.14 -21.53 8.11
CA GLY A 431 32.68 -20.25 7.61
C GLY A 431 32.76 -19.14 8.65
N ASP A 432 32.09 -18.05 8.40
CA ASP A 432 31.96 -16.89 9.28
C ASP A 432 30.49 -16.72 9.69
N ILE A 433 30.22 -16.31 10.96
CA ILE A 433 28.87 -16.03 11.41
C ILE A 433 28.49 -14.64 10.93
N MET A 434 27.48 -14.59 10.07
CA MET A 434 27.00 -13.35 9.47
C MET A 434 25.50 -13.22 9.65
N MET A 435 24.99 -12.01 9.64
CA MET A 435 23.58 -11.71 9.52
C MET A 435 23.26 -11.58 8.03
N LEU A 436 22.27 -12.33 7.58
CA LEU A 436 21.67 -12.15 6.26
C LEU A 436 20.70 -10.98 6.34
N GLU A 437 21.00 -9.94 5.57
CA GLU A 437 20.12 -8.80 5.37
C GLU A 437 19.41 -8.96 4.02
N PRO A 438 18.07 -9.11 4.01
CA PRO A 438 17.31 -9.39 2.81
C PRO A 438 17.29 -8.18 1.85
N HIS A 439 17.07 -8.45 0.56
CA HIS A 439 16.81 -7.44 -0.44
C HIS A 439 15.66 -6.50 -0.02
N HIS A 440 15.84 -5.21 -0.24
CA HIS A 440 14.80 -4.22 0.01
C HIS A 440 14.99 -2.95 -0.82
N TRP A 441 13.94 -2.15 -0.86
CA TRP A 441 13.96 -0.80 -1.42
C TRP A 441 13.93 0.22 -0.30
N PHE A 442 14.74 1.24 -0.45
CA PHE A 442 14.86 2.36 0.47
C PHE A 442 14.59 3.68 -0.23
N LYS A 443 13.97 4.62 0.48
CA LYS A 443 13.82 6.00 0.05
C LYS A 443 13.90 6.90 1.28
N GLY A 444 14.88 7.81 1.30
CA GLY A 444 15.03 8.83 2.35
C GLY A 444 14.48 10.16 1.89
N ILE A 445 13.67 10.81 2.72
CA ILE A 445 13.10 12.12 2.45
C ILE A 445 13.45 13.07 3.59
N ASN A 446 13.98 14.23 3.26
CA ASN A 446 14.35 15.23 4.26
C ASN A 446 13.51 16.49 4.06
N ASP A 447 12.66 16.79 5.01
CA ASP A 447 11.88 18.03 5.06
C ASP A 447 12.56 19.04 5.97
N TYR A 448 13.44 19.82 5.38
CA TYR A 448 14.24 20.79 6.12
C TYR A 448 13.40 21.94 6.71
N LEU A 449 12.28 22.30 6.09
CA LEU A 449 11.43 23.38 6.59
C LEU A 449 10.74 22.99 7.89
N ASN A 450 10.26 21.78 7.99
CA ASN A 450 9.56 21.27 9.14
C ASN A 450 10.46 20.51 10.14
N ARG A 451 11.77 20.38 9.83
CA ARG A 451 12.73 19.61 10.62
C ARG A 451 12.31 18.17 10.83
N LYS A 452 11.75 17.57 9.77
CA LYS A 452 11.35 16.18 9.71
C LYS A 452 12.10 15.44 8.64
N HIS A 453 12.26 14.14 8.82
CA HIS A 453 12.72 13.28 7.76
C HIS A 453 11.96 11.96 7.80
N TYR A 454 11.99 11.24 6.71
CA TYR A 454 11.19 10.03 6.53
C TYR A 454 12.02 8.94 5.88
N ILE A 455 11.76 7.70 6.29
CA ILE A 455 12.22 6.50 5.62
C ILE A 455 11.00 5.82 5.02
N CYS A 456 10.99 5.65 3.70
CA CYS A 456 10.08 4.74 3.03
C CYS A 456 10.83 3.44 2.76
N PHE A 457 10.22 2.33 3.12
CA PHE A 457 10.86 1.02 3.11
C PHE A 457 9.96 -0.04 2.48
N SER A 458 10.49 -0.86 1.58
CA SER A 458 9.72 -1.88 0.89
C SER A 458 10.52 -3.18 0.69
N THR A 459 9.87 -4.31 0.91
CA THR A 459 10.40 -5.65 0.64
C THR A 459 9.85 -6.24 -0.67
N ASN A 460 9.16 -5.44 -1.47
CA ASN A 460 8.61 -5.89 -2.75
C ASN A 460 9.73 -6.27 -3.73
N LYS A 461 9.45 -7.21 -4.62
CA LYS A 461 10.40 -7.59 -5.68
C LYS A 461 10.57 -6.53 -6.77
N THR A 462 9.60 -5.64 -6.89
CA THR A 462 9.58 -4.57 -7.88
C THR A 462 9.57 -3.22 -7.19
N VAL A 463 10.18 -2.23 -7.83
CA VAL A 463 10.20 -0.86 -7.30
C VAL A 463 8.76 -0.33 -7.09
N PRO A 464 8.46 0.23 -5.92
CA PRO A 464 7.17 0.85 -5.68
C PRO A 464 6.95 2.05 -6.61
N SER A 465 5.72 2.22 -7.10
CA SER A 465 5.36 3.37 -7.95
C SER A 465 5.07 4.62 -7.11
N ILE A 466 5.25 5.78 -7.72
CA ILE A 466 4.78 7.06 -7.19
C ILE A 466 3.32 7.30 -7.61
N SER A 467 2.64 8.21 -6.93
CA SER A 467 1.27 8.60 -7.27
C SER A 467 1.15 9.15 -8.69
N ALA A 468 0.03 8.85 -9.35
CA ALA A 468 -0.30 9.40 -10.65
C ALA A 468 -0.50 10.94 -10.64
N ASP A 469 -0.75 11.53 -9.47
CA ASP A 469 -0.93 12.98 -9.28
C ASP A 469 0.39 13.73 -9.10
N THR A 470 1.51 13.06 -9.36
CA THR A 470 2.86 13.63 -9.20
C THR A 470 3.56 13.77 -10.55
N VAL A 471 4.12 14.96 -10.79
CA VAL A 471 4.89 15.28 -11.98
C VAL A 471 6.31 15.63 -11.57
N GLN A 472 7.30 15.12 -12.30
CA GLN A 472 8.70 15.42 -12.08
C GLN A 472 9.31 16.07 -13.34
N MET A 473 10.20 17.03 -13.13
CA MET A 473 10.96 17.73 -14.16
C MET A 473 12.42 17.79 -13.75
N THR A 474 13.31 17.39 -14.61
CA THR A 474 14.76 17.59 -14.38
C THR A 474 15.14 19.06 -14.57
N ILE A 475 16.19 19.48 -13.88
CA ILE A 475 16.74 20.84 -14.10
C ILE A 475 17.17 21.04 -15.56
N ASP A 476 17.62 20.00 -16.24
CA ASP A 476 17.99 20.08 -17.66
C ASP A 476 16.77 20.30 -18.57
N GLU A 477 15.63 19.71 -18.29
CA GLU A 477 14.38 20.00 -18.98
C GLU A 477 13.91 21.43 -18.72
N ILE A 478 14.04 21.91 -17.48
CA ILE A 478 13.72 23.31 -17.12
C ILE A 478 14.64 24.29 -17.86
N LYS A 479 15.94 23.99 -18.00
CA LYS A 479 16.87 24.80 -18.80
C LYS A 479 16.46 24.94 -20.25
N LEU A 480 15.88 23.91 -20.83
CA LEU A 480 15.43 23.90 -22.22
C LEU A 480 14.08 24.62 -22.41
N SER A 481 13.35 24.84 -21.36
CA SER A 481 12.08 25.57 -21.40
C SER A 481 12.30 27.08 -21.61
N LYS A 482 11.42 27.72 -22.39
CA LYS A 482 11.53 29.16 -22.67
C LYS A 482 11.36 30.01 -21.40
N GLY A 483 12.44 30.61 -20.94
CA GLY A 483 12.44 31.45 -19.74
C GLY A 483 12.51 30.68 -18.42
N GLY A 484 12.67 29.35 -18.44
CA GLY A 484 12.81 28.53 -17.26
C GLY A 484 14.14 28.63 -16.52
N TRP A 485 15.16 29.23 -17.13
CA TRP A 485 16.52 29.33 -16.59
C TRP A 485 17.11 30.73 -16.73
N ARG A 486 17.73 31.26 -15.64
CA ARG A 486 18.49 32.49 -15.63
C ARG A 486 19.78 32.29 -14.86
N GLU A 487 20.87 32.08 -15.57
CA GLU A 487 22.20 31.89 -15.01
C GLU A 487 22.87 33.20 -14.52
N GLY A 488 23.72 33.10 -13.50
CA GLY A 488 24.47 34.20 -12.94
C GLY A 488 23.70 35.08 -11.97
N TYR A 489 22.58 34.57 -11.45
CA TYR A 489 21.73 35.27 -10.49
C TYR A 489 21.25 34.34 -9.37
N LYS A 490 21.05 34.94 -8.20
CA LYS A 490 20.27 34.36 -7.09
C LYS A 490 19.15 35.30 -6.69
N LEU A 491 18.19 34.79 -5.95
CA LEU A 491 17.07 35.58 -5.41
C LEU A 491 17.42 36.12 -4.03
N THR A 492 16.82 37.24 -3.70
CA THR A 492 16.81 37.83 -2.34
C THR A 492 15.37 37.99 -1.86
N ALA A 493 15.16 37.81 -0.55
CA ALA A 493 13.87 38.01 0.08
C ALA A 493 13.45 39.47 0.18
N ASN A 494 12.17 39.71 0.46
CA ASN A 494 11.59 41.03 0.80
C ASN A 494 11.52 42.04 -0.34
N LYS A 495 11.35 41.60 -1.57
CA LYS A 495 11.12 42.46 -2.73
C LYS A 495 9.71 42.22 -3.29
N PRO A 496 9.02 43.30 -3.72
CA PRO A 496 7.67 43.17 -4.25
C PRO A 496 7.60 42.52 -5.63
N THR A 497 8.67 42.58 -6.39
CA THR A 497 8.73 42.06 -7.76
C THR A 497 9.91 41.14 -7.96
N LEU A 498 9.79 40.20 -8.91
CA LEU A 498 10.86 39.29 -9.26
C LEU A 498 12.12 40.05 -9.78
N SER A 499 11.93 41.13 -10.57
CA SER A 499 13.03 41.88 -11.15
C SER A 499 13.91 42.55 -10.09
N GLU A 500 13.30 43.01 -8.99
CA GLU A 500 14.03 43.61 -7.86
C GLU A 500 14.69 42.56 -6.96
N SER A 501 14.23 41.33 -7.05
CA SER A 501 14.72 40.19 -6.25
C SER A 501 16.01 39.58 -6.81
N TYR A 502 16.37 39.86 -8.06
CA TYR A 502 17.60 39.34 -8.67
C TYR A 502 18.84 40.02 -8.14
N VAL A 503 19.78 39.23 -7.64
CA VAL A 503 21.13 39.64 -7.26
C VAL A 503 22.13 38.85 -8.09
N ALA A 504 23.10 39.58 -8.70
CA ALA A 504 24.14 38.93 -9.51
C ALA A 504 25.03 38.05 -8.65
N ASP A 505 25.19 36.79 -9.04
CA ASP A 505 26.07 35.82 -8.41
C ASP A 505 26.35 34.66 -9.38
N THR A 506 27.62 34.57 -9.81
CA THR A 506 28.03 33.64 -10.88
C THR A 506 27.98 32.15 -10.50
N ASN A 507 27.77 31.81 -9.23
CA ASN A 507 27.67 30.43 -8.76
C ASN A 507 26.28 29.85 -8.91
N TYR A 508 25.27 30.70 -9.13
CA TYR A 508 23.87 30.29 -9.09
C TYR A 508 23.15 30.54 -10.40
N ALA A 509 21.99 29.93 -10.48
CA ALA A 509 20.96 30.23 -11.46
C ALA A 509 19.59 30.30 -10.77
N VAL A 510 18.65 30.94 -11.41
CA VAL A 510 17.24 30.95 -10.97
C VAL A 510 16.43 30.15 -11.96
N ILE A 511 15.72 29.12 -11.46
CA ILE A 511 14.74 28.37 -12.22
C ILE A 511 13.37 29.01 -12.10
N LYS A 512 12.53 28.80 -13.13
CA LYS A 512 11.12 29.13 -13.15
C LYS A 512 10.32 27.90 -13.55
N VAL A 513 9.36 27.55 -12.73
CA VAL A 513 8.52 26.37 -12.91
C VAL A 513 7.06 26.79 -12.78
N ASP A 514 6.24 26.32 -13.71
CA ASP A 514 4.79 26.47 -13.63
C ASP A 514 4.28 25.53 -12.52
N VAL A 515 3.55 26.09 -11.57
CA VAL A 515 3.01 25.37 -10.41
C VAL A 515 1.48 25.41 -10.34
N GLU A 516 0.84 25.96 -11.38
CA GLU A 516 -0.61 26.05 -11.45
C GLU A 516 -1.27 24.66 -11.37
N GLY A 517 -2.25 24.53 -10.48
CA GLY A 517 -3.01 23.28 -10.33
C GLY A 517 -2.36 22.25 -9.40
N TYR A 518 -1.21 22.57 -8.79
CA TYR A 518 -0.57 21.71 -7.78
C TYR A 518 -0.64 22.34 -6.39
N SER A 519 -0.64 21.47 -5.37
CA SER A 519 -0.70 21.89 -3.96
C SER A 519 0.67 21.90 -3.27
N ARG A 520 1.63 21.10 -3.75
CA ARG A 520 2.95 20.94 -3.14
C ARG A 520 4.06 20.92 -4.19
N VAL A 521 5.24 21.38 -3.78
CA VAL A 521 6.43 21.35 -4.62
C VAL A 521 7.67 20.96 -3.82
N ARG A 522 8.52 20.14 -4.44
CA ARG A 522 9.90 19.90 -4.00
C ARG A 522 10.86 20.47 -5.05
N PHE A 523 11.85 21.21 -4.60
CA PHE A 523 12.86 21.80 -5.48
C PHE A 523 14.26 21.77 -4.84
N PRO A 524 15.35 21.80 -5.64
CA PRO A 524 16.70 21.79 -5.09
C PRO A 524 16.97 22.95 -4.14
N ALA A 525 17.52 22.63 -2.98
CA ALA A 525 17.95 23.61 -2.00
C ALA A 525 19.37 24.09 -2.31
N VAL A 526 19.65 25.31 -1.92
CA VAL A 526 21.01 25.89 -1.98
C VAL A 526 21.54 26.06 -0.56
N PRO A 527 22.71 25.51 -0.24
CA PRO A 527 23.21 25.56 1.11
C PRO A 527 23.65 26.96 1.52
N GLY A 528 23.36 27.23 2.77
CA GLY A 528 24.20 28.04 3.60
C GLY A 528 24.10 29.56 3.53
N THR A 529 22.91 30.17 3.41
CA THR A 529 22.70 31.51 4.01
C THR A 529 21.22 31.90 4.01
N ASN A 530 20.78 32.59 5.04
CA ASN A 530 19.45 33.18 5.21
C ASN A 530 18.97 34.13 4.08
N MET A 531 19.70 34.24 2.98
CA MET A 531 19.46 35.22 1.93
C MET A 531 19.05 34.62 0.58
N ILE A 532 19.12 33.34 0.45
CA ILE A 532 18.73 32.63 -0.77
C ILE A 532 17.31 32.16 -0.58
N CYS A 533 16.39 32.70 -1.36
CA CYS A 533 14.96 32.38 -1.25
C CYS A 533 14.37 31.83 -2.54
N SER A 534 13.24 31.26 -2.40
CA SER A 534 12.32 30.93 -3.49
C SER A 534 11.10 31.82 -3.40
N LEU A 535 10.55 32.21 -4.55
CA LEU A 535 9.40 33.10 -4.66
C LEU A 535 8.26 32.38 -5.38
N PHE A 536 7.06 32.53 -4.86
CA PHE A 536 5.83 32.20 -5.58
C PHE A 536 5.22 33.46 -6.18
N LEU A 537 4.90 33.40 -7.46
CA LEU A 537 4.38 34.52 -8.23
C LEU A 537 2.95 34.24 -8.68
N ALA A 538 2.13 35.31 -8.67
CA ALA A 538 0.83 35.34 -9.33
C ALA A 538 0.97 35.40 -10.86
N GLU A 539 -0.15 35.32 -11.58
CA GLU A 539 -0.19 35.41 -13.05
C GLU A 539 0.33 36.75 -13.58
N ASP A 540 0.13 37.84 -12.87
CA ASP A 540 0.64 39.15 -13.20
C ASP A 540 2.14 39.35 -12.87
N GLY A 541 2.81 38.34 -12.30
CA GLY A 541 4.22 38.38 -11.89
C GLY A 541 4.47 39.02 -10.55
N SER A 542 3.44 39.39 -9.81
CA SER A 542 3.60 39.92 -8.44
C SER A 542 4.00 38.78 -7.48
N VAL A 543 4.76 39.11 -6.43
CA VAL A 543 5.18 38.14 -5.42
C VAL A 543 4.06 37.88 -4.43
N ILE A 544 3.58 36.62 -4.36
CA ILE A 544 2.57 36.20 -3.39
C ILE A 544 3.24 35.87 -2.05
N SER A 545 4.28 35.03 -2.10
CA SER A 545 5.03 34.60 -0.91
C SER A 545 6.46 34.23 -1.24
N ASN A 546 7.25 34.06 -0.20
CA ASN A 546 8.62 33.56 -0.31
C ASN A 546 8.86 32.39 0.64
N VAL A 547 9.80 31.52 0.29
CA VAL A 547 10.34 30.49 1.17
C VAL A 547 11.79 30.85 1.47
N LEU A 548 12.10 31.04 2.74
CA LEU A 548 13.47 31.19 3.20
C LEU A 548 14.10 29.81 3.30
N VAL A 549 15.20 29.61 2.62
CA VAL A 549 15.96 28.37 2.75
C VAL A 549 16.60 28.36 4.14
N PRO A 550 16.30 27.36 5.00
CA PRO A 550 16.94 27.25 6.30
C PRO A 550 18.45 27.06 6.14
N THR A 551 19.23 27.45 7.14
CA THR A 551 20.66 27.16 7.16
C THR A 551 20.84 25.65 7.23
N ILE A 552 21.28 25.04 6.13
CA ILE A 552 21.59 23.62 6.05
C ILE A 552 23.10 23.49 6.25
N ASN A 553 23.49 22.83 7.34
CA ASN A 553 24.92 22.66 7.70
C ASN A 553 25.62 21.60 6.84
N LEU A 554 24.91 20.94 5.96
CA LEU A 554 25.44 19.96 5.02
C LEU A 554 25.36 20.52 3.60
N THR A 555 26.45 20.37 2.85
CA THR A 555 26.47 20.65 1.43
C THR A 555 26.74 19.38 0.67
N PHE A 556 25.74 18.93 -0.09
CA PHE A 556 25.91 17.84 -1.02
C PHE A 556 26.17 18.40 -2.41
N GLU A 557 26.80 17.63 -3.25
CA GLU A 557 26.79 17.91 -4.67
C GLU A 557 25.40 17.72 -5.28
N ARG A 558 24.57 16.86 -4.66
CA ARG A 558 23.19 16.57 -5.06
C ARG A 558 22.36 16.15 -3.84
N GLY A 559 21.04 16.22 -3.94
CA GLY A 559 20.12 15.55 -3.04
C GLY A 559 19.63 16.39 -1.85
N GLN A 560 19.86 17.69 -1.85
CA GLN A 560 19.21 18.58 -0.89
C GLN A 560 18.01 19.26 -1.52
N TYR A 561 16.86 19.12 -0.89
CA TYR A 561 15.62 19.64 -1.42
C TYR A 561 14.82 20.38 -0.36
N ILE A 562 14.05 21.35 -0.80
CA ILE A 562 13.01 22.00 -0.01
C ILE A 562 11.68 21.46 -0.48
N ILE A 563 10.85 21.06 0.47
CA ILE A 563 9.45 20.69 0.25
C ILE A 563 8.60 21.83 0.82
N SER A 564 7.69 22.35 0.03
CA SER A 564 6.84 23.48 0.42
C SER A 564 5.45 23.33 -0.16
N ASP A 565 4.45 23.76 0.58
CA ASP A 565 3.11 23.96 0.05
C ASP A 565 3.12 25.12 -0.95
N ILE A 566 2.30 25.01 -1.98
CA ILE A 566 2.11 26.04 -3.00
C ILE A 566 0.97 26.94 -2.53
N PRO A 567 1.22 28.25 -2.34
CA PRO A 567 0.18 29.16 -1.88
C PRO A 567 -0.92 29.37 -2.92
N ASP A 568 -2.14 29.63 -2.45
CA ASP A 568 -3.28 29.90 -3.30
C ASP A 568 -3.01 31.05 -4.29
N GLY A 569 -3.37 30.84 -5.54
CA GLY A 569 -3.16 31.80 -6.63
C GLY A 569 -1.76 31.85 -7.20
N ALA A 570 -0.84 31.03 -6.73
CA ALA A 570 0.50 30.92 -7.32
C ALA A 570 0.44 30.24 -8.70
N LYS A 571 1.10 30.86 -9.66
CA LYS A 571 1.28 30.33 -11.02
C LYS A 571 2.71 29.89 -11.28
N THR A 572 3.69 30.56 -10.68
CA THR A 572 5.09 30.31 -10.96
C THR A 572 5.91 30.23 -9.67
N LEU A 573 6.68 29.17 -9.53
CA LEU A 573 7.79 29.09 -8.58
C LEU A 573 9.06 29.64 -9.26
N CYS A 574 9.75 30.56 -8.58
CA CYS A 574 11.12 30.94 -8.91
C CYS A 574 12.02 30.49 -7.78
N ALA A 575 13.00 29.64 -8.06
CA ALA A 575 13.91 29.12 -7.03
C ALA A 575 15.38 29.33 -7.44
N THR A 576 16.20 29.69 -6.48
CA THR A 576 17.65 29.71 -6.67
C THR A 576 18.21 28.29 -6.62
N VAL A 577 19.02 27.92 -7.58
CA VAL A 577 19.74 26.63 -7.64
C VAL A 577 21.21 26.86 -7.95
N TRP A 578 22.06 25.87 -7.65
CA TRP A 578 23.41 25.86 -8.18
C TRP A 578 23.38 25.78 -9.71
N LYS A 579 24.25 26.50 -10.39
CA LYS A 579 24.33 26.45 -11.86
C LYS A 579 24.74 25.06 -12.40
N ASN A 580 25.46 24.28 -11.60
CA ASN A 580 25.94 22.95 -11.95
C ASN A 580 25.22 21.89 -11.12
N THR A 581 23.97 21.61 -11.45
CA THR A 581 23.15 20.58 -10.78
C THR A 581 22.55 19.59 -11.80
N PRO A 582 23.39 18.84 -12.54
CA PRO A 582 22.86 17.87 -13.49
C PRO A 582 22.11 16.76 -12.76
N GLY A 583 20.94 16.40 -13.27
CA GLY A 583 20.11 15.31 -12.73
C GLY A 583 19.25 15.65 -11.52
N GLU A 584 19.31 16.88 -11.00
CA GLU A 584 18.37 17.35 -9.97
C GLU A 584 16.98 17.52 -10.55
N LYS A 585 15.96 17.29 -9.72
CA LYS A 585 14.55 17.29 -10.12
C LYS A 585 13.71 18.27 -9.30
N VAL A 586 12.74 18.87 -9.96
CA VAL A 586 11.59 19.52 -9.31
C VAL A 586 10.42 18.54 -9.38
N VAL A 587 9.72 18.40 -8.27
CA VAL A 587 8.55 17.51 -8.16
C VAL A 587 7.34 18.35 -7.77
N LEU A 588 6.25 18.19 -8.48
CA LEU A 588 4.95 18.81 -8.21
C LEU A 588 3.93 17.73 -7.90
N SER A 589 3.09 17.92 -6.90
CA SER A 589 2.08 16.93 -6.53
C SER A 589 0.83 17.57 -5.95
N ASN A 590 -0.31 16.91 -6.15
CA ASN A 590 -1.55 17.15 -5.42
C ASN A 590 -1.77 16.13 -4.29
N SER A 591 -0.86 15.17 -4.17
CA SER A 591 -0.87 14.21 -3.07
C SER A 591 -0.50 14.88 -1.75
N ASP A 592 -1.21 14.53 -0.70
CA ASP A 592 -0.88 14.91 0.68
C ASP A 592 0.22 14.00 1.27
N LYS A 593 0.59 12.94 0.57
CA LYS A 593 1.62 12.00 0.97
C LYS A 593 3.02 12.57 0.77
N ILE A 594 3.83 12.55 1.82
CA ILE A 594 5.19 13.08 1.77
C ILE A 594 6.10 12.24 0.87
N GLU A 595 5.86 10.95 0.80
CA GLU A 595 6.63 10.00 0.02
C GLU A 595 6.55 10.24 -1.49
N ASP A 596 5.53 10.92 -1.96
CA ASP A 596 5.40 11.32 -3.36
C ASP A 596 6.33 12.49 -3.73
N MET A 597 6.89 13.17 -2.74
CA MET A 597 7.85 14.25 -2.95
C MET A 597 9.27 13.74 -3.28
N GLU A 598 9.60 12.48 -3.08
CA GLU A 598 10.85 11.88 -3.52
C GLU A 598 10.56 10.78 -4.54
N PRO A 599 10.89 10.99 -5.84
CA PRO A 599 10.54 10.03 -6.87
C PRO A 599 11.44 8.79 -6.89
N ASP A 600 12.67 8.90 -6.39
CA ASP A 600 13.69 7.90 -6.63
C ASP A 600 13.78 6.91 -5.45
N TRP A 601 13.59 5.65 -5.75
CA TRP A 601 13.88 4.54 -4.86
C TRP A 601 15.28 4.00 -5.10
N VAL A 602 15.92 3.54 -4.04
CA VAL A 602 17.22 2.86 -4.09
C VAL A 602 17.01 1.40 -3.77
N GLU A 603 17.50 0.54 -4.64
CA GLU A 603 17.56 -0.89 -4.42
C GLU A 603 18.79 -1.21 -3.56
N ILE A 604 18.56 -1.95 -2.48
CA ILE A 604 19.61 -2.51 -1.64
C ILE A 604 19.52 -4.01 -1.79
N ASP A 605 20.50 -4.58 -2.46
CA ASP A 605 20.59 -6.02 -2.67
C ASP A 605 20.83 -6.76 -1.36
N GLU A 606 20.52 -8.04 -1.34
CA GLU A 606 20.82 -8.91 -0.22
C GLU A 606 22.34 -8.86 0.11
N TYR A 607 22.67 -8.69 1.37
CA TYR A 607 24.06 -8.66 1.83
C TYR A 607 24.26 -9.44 3.14
N LEU A 608 25.51 -9.70 3.48
CA LEU A 608 25.92 -10.41 4.69
C LEU A 608 26.85 -9.52 5.49
N CYS A 609 26.54 -9.32 6.77
CA CYS A 609 27.39 -8.56 7.68
C CYS A 609 27.72 -9.38 8.94
N GLY A 610 28.97 -9.33 9.38
CA GLY A 610 29.43 -10.09 10.53
C GLY A 610 28.64 -9.76 11.80
N VAL A 611 28.13 -10.79 12.46
CA VAL A 611 27.33 -10.62 13.68
C VAL A 611 28.18 -10.05 14.82
N VAL A 612 29.43 -10.43 14.89
CA VAL A 612 30.41 -10.02 15.94
C VAL A 612 31.58 -9.25 15.35
N GLY A 613 32.29 -8.47 16.18
CA GLY A 613 33.54 -7.84 15.80
C GLY A 613 34.61 -8.86 15.38
N SER A 614 35.38 -8.55 14.36
CA SER A 614 36.27 -9.49 13.70
C SER A 614 37.57 -9.77 14.47
N THR A 615 38.09 -10.98 14.27
CA THR A 615 39.38 -11.43 14.77
C THR A 615 40.32 -11.78 13.62
N VAL A 616 41.56 -11.36 13.67
CA VAL A 616 42.62 -11.77 12.73
C VAL A 616 43.17 -13.14 13.14
N VAL A 617 43.05 -14.10 12.20
CA VAL A 617 43.64 -15.43 12.33
C VAL A 617 44.58 -15.65 11.15
N GLY A 618 45.90 -15.70 11.44
CA GLY A 618 46.95 -15.71 10.42
C GLY A 618 46.93 -14.36 9.66
N ASP A 619 46.69 -14.45 8.36
CA ASP A 619 46.60 -13.29 7.45
C ASP A 619 45.18 -12.98 7.00
N LYS A 620 44.16 -13.32 7.78
CA LYS A 620 42.75 -13.23 7.41
C LYS A 620 41.92 -12.70 8.54
N LEU A 621 41.01 -11.78 8.19
CA LEU A 621 39.96 -11.34 9.09
C LEU A 621 38.83 -12.37 9.13
N ARG A 622 38.33 -12.65 10.33
CA ARG A 622 37.28 -13.63 10.59
C ARG A 622 36.16 -13.03 11.44
N ALA A 623 34.91 -13.32 11.11
CA ALA A 623 33.75 -12.87 11.87
C ALA A 623 33.28 -13.86 12.94
N CYS A 624 33.97 -14.98 13.10
CA CYS A 624 33.66 -15.94 14.14
C CYS A 624 34.91 -16.72 14.51
N VAL A 625 35.42 -16.47 15.70
CA VAL A 625 36.48 -17.29 16.30
C VAL A 625 36.09 -17.53 17.77
N SER A 626 35.52 -18.69 17.99
CA SER A 626 35.10 -19.08 19.34
C SER A 626 36.26 -19.04 20.33
N GLY A 627 36.06 -18.41 21.49
CA GLY A 627 37.07 -18.16 22.50
C GLY A 627 38.14 -17.12 22.12
N GLY A 628 38.03 -16.52 20.91
CA GLY A 628 38.91 -15.46 20.47
C GLY A 628 38.51 -14.08 20.98
N SER A 629 39.41 -13.10 20.87
CA SER A 629 39.10 -11.69 21.15
C SER A 629 39.03 -10.88 19.85
N THR A 630 38.16 -9.88 19.84
CA THR A 630 38.13 -8.90 18.73
C THR A 630 39.50 -8.26 18.58
N THR A 631 40.06 -8.34 17.37
CA THR A 631 41.38 -7.78 17.09
C THR A 631 41.36 -6.25 17.21
N ALA A 632 42.42 -5.71 17.82
CA ALA A 632 42.67 -4.29 18.01
C ALA A 632 44.12 -3.95 17.64
N ASN A 633 44.49 -2.70 17.83
CA ASN A 633 45.87 -2.20 17.56
C ASN A 633 46.36 -2.41 16.13
N MET A 634 45.45 -2.36 15.19
CA MET A 634 45.75 -2.45 13.75
C MET A 634 45.28 -1.19 13.04
N ALA A 635 46.00 -0.83 12.01
CA ALA A 635 45.64 0.26 11.12
C ALA A 635 44.47 -0.14 10.20
N TRP A 636 43.73 0.83 9.67
CA TRP A 636 42.68 0.61 8.69
C TRP A 636 43.19 -0.23 7.50
N SER A 637 44.37 0.11 6.99
CA SER A 637 44.98 -0.60 5.87
C SER A 637 45.23 -2.09 6.14
N ASP A 638 45.56 -2.46 7.38
CA ASP A 638 45.79 -3.86 7.74
C ASP A 638 44.47 -4.62 7.84
N PHE A 639 43.46 -4.06 8.50
CA PHE A 639 42.12 -4.67 8.54
C PHE A 639 41.53 -4.82 7.13
N HIS A 640 41.67 -3.77 6.32
CA HIS A 640 41.24 -3.81 4.92
C HIS A 640 41.99 -4.89 4.13
N TYR A 641 43.31 -4.98 4.25
CA TYR A 641 44.11 -6.03 3.60
C TYR A 641 43.61 -7.44 4.00
N TYR A 642 43.45 -7.70 5.31
CA TYR A 642 43.01 -9.00 5.78
C TYR A 642 41.56 -9.35 5.40
N SER A 643 40.67 -8.39 5.27
CA SER A 643 39.33 -8.62 4.77
C SER A 643 39.32 -9.02 3.29
N VAL A 644 40.09 -8.29 2.47
CA VAL A 644 40.27 -8.60 1.04
C VAL A 644 40.89 -9.97 0.80
N GLN A 645 41.82 -10.43 1.66
CA GLN A 645 42.35 -11.80 1.59
C GLN A 645 41.28 -12.87 1.82
N ARG A 646 40.17 -12.52 2.47
CA ARG A 646 38.97 -13.35 2.61
C ARG A 646 38.05 -13.26 1.42
N ALA A 647 38.31 -12.42 0.41
CA ALA A 647 37.38 -12.04 -0.64
C ALA A 647 36.10 -11.39 -0.10
N MET A 648 36.22 -10.71 1.00
CA MET A 648 35.21 -9.91 1.69
C MET A 648 35.74 -8.47 1.82
N GLN A 649 35.08 -7.65 2.58
CA GLN A 649 35.55 -6.29 2.92
C GLN A 649 35.31 -6.02 4.41
N GLN A 650 35.81 -4.94 4.94
CA GLN A 650 35.33 -4.40 6.21
C GLN A 650 33.92 -3.90 6.00
N ILE A 651 33.14 -3.79 7.08
CA ILE A 651 31.81 -3.19 7.02
C ILE A 651 31.86 -1.86 6.27
N ASP A 652 31.06 -1.73 5.22
CA ASP A 652 31.06 -0.48 4.47
C ASP A 652 30.15 0.59 5.09
N PHE A 653 30.32 1.80 4.64
CA PHE A 653 29.55 2.94 5.12
C PHE A 653 28.04 2.79 4.85
N GLY A 654 27.68 2.26 3.68
CA GLY A 654 26.28 2.03 3.30
C GLY A 654 25.61 0.98 4.18
N MET A 655 26.28 -0.16 4.40
CA MET A 655 25.76 -1.22 5.27
C MET A 655 25.61 -0.80 6.71
N HIS A 656 26.62 -0.09 7.25
CA HIS A 656 26.48 0.44 8.62
C HIS A 656 25.34 1.45 8.73
N SER A 657 25.12 2.26 7.69
CA SER A 657 23.99 3.20 7.62
C SER A 657 22.65 2.45 7.55
N ASP A 658 22.60 1.37 6.79
CA ASP A 658 21.40 0.53 6.69
C ASP A 658 21.04 -0.12 8.03
N ILE A 659 22.05 -0.63 8.78
CA ILE A 659 21.85 -1.14 10.13
C ILE A 659 21.34 -0.04 11.08
N ALA A 660 21.83 1.19 10.96
CA ALA A 660 21.33 2.33 11.73
C ALA A 660 19.88 2.67 11.38
N ASN A 661 19.54 2.67 10.09
CA ASN A 661 18.15 2.85 9.64
C ASN A 661 17.25 1.73 10.18
N LEU A 662 17.73 0.49 10.15
CA LEU A 662 17.00 -0.66 10.70
C LEU A 662 16.75 -0.50 12.21
N PHE A 663 17.73 0.01 12.96
CA PHE A 663 17.55 0.32 14.37
C PHE A 663 16.39 1.29 14.58
N TYR A 664 16.38 2.40 13.85
CA TYR A 664 15.32 3.40 13.96
C TYR A 664 13.94 2.82 13.62
N MET A 665 13.86 2.07 12.54
CA MET A 665 12.61 1.45 12.08
C MET A 665 12.12 0.32 12.99
N LYS A 666 13.02 -0.42 13.62
CA LYS A 666 12.67 -1.54 14.50
C LYS A 666 12.15 -1.07 15.85
N TYR A 667 12.82 -0.10 16.45
CA TYR A 667 12.54 0.30 17.81
C TYR A 667 11.76 1.61 17.95
N GLY A 668 11.62 2.38 16.88
CA GLY A 668 10.97 3.69 16.93
C GLY A 668 11.70 4.68 17.85
N ARG A 669 13.03 4.56 17.94
CA ARG A 669 13.89 5.38 18.77
C ARG A 669 15.10 5.85 18.00
N ARG A 670 15.66 6.99 18.38
CA ARG A 670 16.88 7.56 17.81
C ARG A 670 18.11 7.30 18.65
N ASN A 671 17.95 7.17 19.97
CA ASN A 671 19.05 6.91 20.90
C ASN A 671 19.22 5.39 21.14
N SER A 672 20.22 4.81 20.52
CA SER A 672 20.48 3.38 20.62
C SER A 672 20.96 2.96 22.03
N GLN A 673 21.61 3.86 22.74
CA GLN A 673 22.10 3.57 24.09
C GLN A 673 20.96 3.47 25.11
N GLU A 674 19.90 4.26 24.97
CA GLU A 674 18.69 4.15 25.79
C GLU A 674 17.93 2.85 25.51
N GLN A 675 17.95 2.38 24.26
CA GLN A 675 17.22 1.19 23.84
C GLN A 675 18.00 -0.09 24.09
N CYS A 676 19.25 -0.17 23.67
CA CYS A 676 20.06 -1.39 23.68
C CYS A 676 21.16 -1.37 24.76
N GLY A 677 21.36 -0.22 25.41
CA GLY A 677 22.43 -0.03 26.38
C GLY A 677 23.70 0.58 25.83
N ALA A 678 24.55 1.04 26.69
CA ALA A 678 25.77 1.76 26.34
C ALA A 678 26.94 0.85 25.93
N GLY A 679 26.81 -0.46 26.08
CA GLY A 679 27.86 -1.42 25.75
C GLY A 679 28.81 -1.71 26.92
N SER A 680 29.98 -2.21 26.58
CA SER A 680 30.95 -2.67 27.56
C SER A 680 31.89 -1.59 28.05
N HIS A 681 31.79 -1.28 29.27
CA HIS A 681 32.61 -0.26 29.92
C HIS A 681 33.68 -0.87 30.81
N THR A 682 34.76 -1.35 30.26
CA THR A 682 35.95 -1.57 31.10
C THR A 682 37.18 -1.35 30.22
N ASN A 683 38.20 -0.69 30.81
CA ASN A 683 39.48 -0.50 30.16
C ASN A 683 40.11 -1.83 29.68
N ASN A 684 39.82 -2.91 30.38
CA ASN A 684 40.34 -4.25 30.04
C ASN A 684 39.80 -4.79 28.70
N ARG A 685 38.63 -4.35 28.22
CA ARG A 685 38.12 -4.74 26.92
C ARG A 685 38.81 -4.03 25.76
N THR A 686 39.38 -2.86 26.02
CA THR A 686 40.21 -2.16 25.05
C THR A 686 41.63 -2.67 25.03
N THR A 687 42.08 -3.35 26.08
CA THR A 687 43.48 -3.79 26.28
C THR A 687 43.75 -5.26 25.94
N GLY A 688 42.83 -5.97 25.34
CA GLY A 688 43.13 -7.28 24.77
C GLY A 688 42.90 -8.47 25.69
N GLY A 689 42.14 -8.31 26.78
CA GLY A 689 41.68 -9.45 27.55
C GLY A 689 40.93 -10.45 26.67
N THR A 690 41.12 -11.74 26.89
CA THR A 690 40.42 -12.80 26.18
C THR A 690 38.90 -12.68 26.43
N MET A 691 38.19 -12.16 25.50
CA MET A 691 36.75 -12.19 25.49
C MET A 691 36.25 -13.23 24.54
N ALA A 692 35.33 -14.02 25.03
CA ALA A 692 34.44 -14.75 24.14
C ALA A 692 33.78 -13.78 23.15
N HIS A 693 33.70 -14.16 21.90
CA HIS A 693 32.98 -13.39 20.91
C HIS A 693 31.51 -13.37 21.23
N GLY A 694 31.05 -12.31 21.80
CA GLY A 694 29.65 -12.04 22.05
C GLY A 694 28.92 -13.14 22.82
N ILE A 695 27.64 -13.09 22.72
CA ILE A 695 26.70 -14.03 23.33
C ILE A 695 26.63 -15.36 22.57
N ALA A 696 26.95 -15.35 21.27
CA ALA A 696 26.92 -16.52 20.41
C ALA A 696 28.04 -17.52 20.65
N ASP A 697 29.06 -17.14 21.44
CA ASP A 697 30.19 -18.03 21.67
C ASP A 697 29.91 -19.08 22.77
N THR A 698 29.40 -20.24 22.35
CA THR A 698 29.09 -21.35 23.25
C THR A 698 30.34 -21.92 23.94
N ILE A 699 31.51 -21.88 23.28
CA ILE A 699 32.77 -22.38 23.88
C ILE A 699 33.18 -21.48 25.02
N GLY A 700 33.16 -20.13 24.84
CA GLY A 700 33.45 -19.20 25.91
C GLY A 700 32.42 -19.26 27.04
N TYR A 701 31.16 -19.44 26.73
CA TYR A 701 30.08 -19.65 27.70
C TYR A 701 30.29 -20.95 28.50
N ASP A 702 30.56 -22.05 27.84
CA ASP A 702 30.77 -23.33 28.49
C ASP A 702 32.02 -23.31 29.40
N ALA A 703 33.09 -22.66 28.97
CA ALA A 703 34.26 -22.45 29.77
C ALA A 703 33.97 -21.59 31.03
N ALA A 704 33.23 -20.51 30.88
CA ALA A 704 32.81 -19.66 31.99
C ALA A 704 31.89 -20.44 32.93
N LYS A 705 30.96 -21.22 32.46
CA LYS A 705 30.04 -22.04 33.25
C LYS A 705 30.74 -23.14 34.00
N ALA A 706 31.80 -23.70 33.45
CA ALA A 706 32.63 -24.70 34.12
C ALA A 706 33.31 -24.11 35.39
N VAL A 707 33.63 -22.81 35.38
CA VAL A 707 34.21 -22.11 36.54
C VAL A 707 33.12 -21.62 37.51
N ASN A 708 31.99 -21.16 36.99
CA ASN A 708 30.87 -20.67 37.77
C ASN A 708 29.54 -21.18 37.23
N ALA A 709 28.95 -22.15 37.90
CA ALA A 709 27.68 -22.80 37.49
C ALA A 709 26.48 -21.85 37.44
N SER A 710 26.55 -20.67 38.05
CA SER A 710 25.49 -19.67 38.02
C SER A 710 25.50 -18.82 36.73
N VAL A 711 26.45 -18.98 35.86
CA VAL A 711 26.50 -18.33 34.56
C VAL A 711 25.30 -18.77 33.75
N THR A 712 24.53 -17.81 33.28
CA THR A 712 23.38 -18.04 32.39
C THR A 712 23.62 -17.32 31.06
N ASN A 713 23.34 -17.98 29.96
CA ASN A 713 23.34 -17.34 28.68
C ASN A 713 21.92 -16.85 28.39
N SER A 714 21.75 -15.55 28.22
CA SER A 714 20.46 -14.95 27.90
C SER A 714 20.62 -14.19 26.60
N ILE A 715 20.10 -14.77 25.55
CA ILE A 715 20.12 -14.16 24.21
C ILE A 715 18.73 -13.65 23.91
N VAL A 716 18.57 -12.34 23.92
CA VAL A 716 17.32 -11.68 23.54
C VAL A 716 17.68 -10.49 22.68
N ASP A 717 17.42 -10.59 21.41
CA ASP A 717 17.58 -9.48 20.47
C ASP A 717 16.36 -8.56 20.51
N ASN A 718 16.16 -7.89 21.61
CA ASN A 718 15.04 -6.97 21.82
C ASN A 718 15.46 -5.55 22.17
N GLY A 719 16.72 -5.21 21.93
CA GLY A 719 17.27 -3.91 22.27
C GLY A 719 17.60 -3.70 23.76
N VAL A 720 17.53 -4.73 24.59
CA VAL A 720 17.87 -4.67 26.01
C VAL A 720 19.33 -5.08 26.22
N HIS A 721 19.93 -4.61 27.30
CA HIS A 721 21.28 -5.03 27.73
C HIS A 721 21.37 -6.54 27.80
N GLN A 722 22.42 -7.10 27.21
CA GLN A 722 22.78 -8.50 27.31
C GLN A 722 24.05 -8.65 28.12
N TYR A 723 24.20 -9.78 28.76
CA TYR A 723 25.36 -10.08 29.59
C TYR A 723 26.16 -11.21 28.97
N ALA A 724 27.41 -10.92 28.65
CA ALA A 724 28.37 -11.93 28.25
C ALA A 724 29.28 -12.27 29.43
N TRP A 725 29.81 -13.47 29.41
CA TRP A 725 30.76 -13.95 30.38
C TRP A 725 32.08 -14.23 29.68
N TYR A 726 33.17 -13.91 30.33
CA TYR A 726 34.52 -14.24 29.85
C TYR A 726 35.41 -14.75 30.98
N LEU A 727 36.46 -15.47 30.61
CA LEU A 727 37.49 -15.92 31.54
C LEU A 727 38.66 -14.94 31.52
N GLU A 728 38.98 -14.43 32.66
CA GLU A 728 40.18 -13.62 32.85
C GLU A 728 41.25 -14.48 33.53
N GLY A 729 42.36 -14.71 32.87
CA GLY A 729 43.52 -15.38 33.45
C GLY A 729 44.37 -14.39 34.22
N ASP A 730 44.76 -14.79 35.40
CA ASP A 730 45.77 -14.09 36.16
C ASP A 730 47.15 -14.69 35.84
N GLU A 731 48.00 -13.90 35.18
CA GLU A 731 49.31 -14.36 34.73
C GLU A 731 50.26 -14.74 35.89
N GLU A 732 50.07 -14.17 37.10
CA GLU A 732 50.91 -14.45 38.25
C GLU A 732 50.47 -15.68 39.02
N SER A 733 49.17 -15.90 39.17
CA SER A 733 48.65 -17.01 39.99
C SER A 733 48.21 -18.23 39.15
N GLY A 734 48.07 -18.07 37.87
CA GLY A 734 47.48 -19.08 36.99
C GLY A 734 45.97 -19.34 37.21
N ALA A 735 45.34 -18.53 38.03
CA ALA A 735 43.93 -18.63 38.34
C ALA A 735 43.06 -18.02 37.21
N THR A 736 41.98 -18.68 36.93
CA THR A 736 41.00 -18.17 35.95
C THR A 736 39.75 -17.69 36.71
N THR A 737 39.39 -16.46 36.51
CA THR A 737 38.18 -15.87 37.07
C THR A 737 37.14 -15.59 36.02
N VAL A 738 35.87 -15.84 36.34
CA VAL A 738 34.75 -15.49 35.46
C VAL A 738 34.38 -14.04 35.71
N LYS A 739 34.36 -13.26 34.63
CA LYS A 739 33.92 -11.86 34.63
C LYS A 739 32.67 -11.70 33.81
N GLN A 740 31.72 -10.94 34.35
CA GLN A 740 30.53 -10.52 33.64
C GLN A 740 30.71 -9.13 33.08
N VAL A 741 30.29 -8.94 31.85
CA VAL A 741 30.29 -7.65 31.16
C VAL A 741 28.99 -7.43 30.41
N ASN A 742 28.63 -6.18 30.22
CA ASN A 742 27.45 -5.81 29.43
C ASN A 742 27.86 -5.74 28.00
N ASN A 743 27.43 -6.69 27.20
CA ASN A 743 27.43 -6.59 25.78
C ASN A 743 26.07 -6.05 25.33
N ILE A 744 26.04 -5.49 24.15
CA ILE A 744 24.79 -5.12 23.51
C ILE A 744 24.49 -6.12 22.40
N CYS A 745 23.20 -6.42 22.22
CA CYS A 745 22.69 -7.03 21.00
C CYS A 745 21.69 -6.05 20.39
N CYS A 746 22.03 -5.49 19.27
CA CYS A 746 21.26 -4.45 18.60
C CYS A 746 20.97 -4.89 17.16
N CYS A 747 19.71 -5.07 16.83
CA CYS A 747 19.29 -5.58 15.53
C CYS A 747 19.95 -6.91 15.13
N GLY A 748 20.23 -7.79 16.09
CA GLY A 748 20.90 -9.07 15.87
C GLY A 748 22.43 -8.99 15.79
N TYR A 749 22.99 -7.80 15.83
CA TYR A 749 24.45 -7.57 15.85
C TYR A 749 24.94 -7.41 17.27
N GLU A 750 25.98 -8.12 17.60
CA GLU A 750 26.63 -8.06 18.89
C GLU A 750 27.76 -7.04 18.89
N ASP A 751 27.73 -6.14 19.86
CA ASP A 751 28.72 -5.07 20.06
C ASP A 751 28.94 -4.19 18.80
N ILE A 752 27.88 -3.86 18.06
CA ILE A 752 27.96 -2.95 16.90
C ILE A 752 28.39 -1.52 17.28
N TYR A 753 28.33 -1.21 18.57
CA TYR A 753 28.91 0.00 19.21
C TYR A 753 29.24 -0.29 20.68
N GLY A 754 29.91 0.63 21.33
CA GLY A 754 30.16 0.57 22.79
C GLY A 754 31.25 -0.42 23.25
N HIS A 755 32.00 -0.99 22.31
CA HIS A 755 33.16 -1.85 22.60
C HIS A 755 34.42 -1.40 21.89
N LYS A 756 34.38 -1.38 20.54
CA LYS A 756 35.42 -0.83 19.66
C LYS A 756 34.76 -0.01 18.57
N TYR A 757 35.50 0.96 18.05
CA TYR A 757 35.12 1.55 16.80
C TYR A 757 35.19 0.51 15.68
N ASP A 758 34.19 0.43 14.86
CA ASP A 758 34.28 -0.26 13.59
C ASP A 758 34.89 0.67 12.55
N MET A 759 36.07 0.31 12.04
CA MET A 759 36.65 0.96 10.87
C MET A 759 35.81 0.58 9.63
N VAL A 760 35.50 1.59 8.83
CA VAL A 760 34.56 1.48 7.73
C VAL A 760 35.27 1.55 6.40
N ASP A 761 34.93 0.66 5.48
CA ASP A 761 35.33 0.73 4.08
C ASP A 761 34.36 1.62 3.28
N ASN A 762 34.75 1.92 2.06
CA ASN A 762 33.97 2.68 1.07
C ASN A 762 33.67 4.12 1.47
N CYS A 763 34.30 4.66 2.52
CA CYS A 763 34.13 6.06 2.92
C CYS A 763 35.42 6.63 3.51
N ASP A 764 35.88 7.77 2.97
CA ASP A 764 37.05 8.49 3.46
C ASP A 764 36.92 10.01 3.32
N MET A 765 37.89 10.75 3.79
CA MET A 765 38.10 12.18 3.47
C MET A 765 39.31 12.29 2.58
N PRO A 766 39.18 12.60 1.27
CA PRO A 766 40.25 12.56 0.32
C PRO A 766 41.22 13.75 0.52
N ASN A 767 42.43 13.57 0.02
CA ASN A 767 43.41 14.67 -0.09
C ASN A 767 43.25 15.39 -1.44
N ASP A 768 42.17 16.10 -1.57
CA ASP A 768 41.79 16.79 -2.80
C ASP A 768 41.26 18.18 -2.46
N SER A 769 41.88 19.20 -3.04
CA SER A 769 41.49 20.59 -2.77
C SER A 769 40.09 20.95 -3.29
N ALA A 770 39.61 20.24 -4.32
CA ALA A 770 38.25 20.43 -4.85
C ALA A 770 37.19 19.86 -3.89
N HIS A 771 37.56 18.86 -3.10
CA HIS A 771 36.64 18.16 -2.19
C HIS A 771 37.06 18.31 -0.71
N SER A 772 37.63 19.45 -0.39
CA SER A 772 38.03 19.77 1.00
C SER A 772 36.83 19.75 1.94
N ASN A 773 36.97 19.10 3.09
CA ASN A 773 35.92 18.86 4.07
C ASN A 773 34.75 18.03 3.52
N MET A 774 35.00 17.11 2.60
CA MET A 774 34.00 16.22 2.08
C MET A 774 34.31 14.77 2.47
N LEU A 775 33.29 14.03 2.85
CA LEU A 775 33.28 12.57 2.82
C LEU A 775 33.20 12.14 1.36
N ARG A 776 34.06 11.23 0.97
CA ARG A 776 34.03 10.57 -0.31
C ARG A 776 33.50 9.14 -0.10
N ILE A 777 32.41 8.78 -0.79
CA ILE A 777 31.77 7.48 -0.69
C ILE A 777 31.95 6.77 -2.03
N PHE A 778 32.53 5.57 -1.99
CA PHE A 778 32.69 4.70 -3.16
C PHE A 778 31.44 3.84 -3.30
N MET A 779 30.72 4.03 -4.41
CA MET A 779 29.48 3.33 -4.69
C MET A 779 29.75 1.95 -5.31
N PRO A 780 28.81 0.98 -5.11
CA PRO A 780 28.93 -0.36 -5.71
C PRO A 780 29.07 -0.36 -7.24
N ASP A 781 28.45 0.59 -7.92
CA ASP A 781 28.51 0.77 -9.38
C ASP A 781 29.87 1.32 -9.88
N GLY A 782 30.81 1.58 -8.96
CA GLY A 782 32.12 2.15 -9.25
C GLY A 782 32.17 3.68 -9.29
N ASN A 783 31.04 4.34 -9.18
CA ASN A 783 30.96 5.80 -9.06
C ASN A 783 31.43 6.27 -7.69
N THR A 784 31.66 7.58 -7.55
CA THR A 784 32.09 8.21 -6.31
C THR A 784 31.16 9.38 -6.00
N ARG A 785 30.69 9.45 -4.76
CA ARG A 785 29.92 10.60 -4.25
C ARG A 785 30.72 11.40 -3.26
N TYR A 786 30.40 12.67 -3.17
CA TYR A 786 31.01 13.57 -2.20
C TYR A 786 29.93 14.25 -1.37
N ILE A 787 30.12 14.26 -0.06
CA ILE A 787 29.21 14.89 0.89
C ILE A 787 30.00 15.86 1.74
N LYS A 788 29.73 17.15 1.61
CA LYS A 788 30.41 18.14 2.44
C LYS A 788 29.91 18.09 3.86
N VAL A 789 30.81 17.97 4.80
CA VAL A 789 30.50 17.91 6.22
C VAL A 789 31.16 19.07 6.93
N SER A 790 30.53 19.59 7.96
CA SER A 790 31.12 20.59 8.84
C SER A 790 32.19 19.93 9.70
N SER A 791 33.35 20.57 9.79
CA SER A 791 34.39 20.13 10.71
C SER A 791 34.03 20.53 12.14
N TYR A 792 33.85 19.54 13.00
CA TYR A 792 33.57 19.75 14.42
C TYR A 792 34.41 18.78 15.26
N ASN A 793 34.87 19.29 16.38
CA ASN A 793 35.55 18.48 17.36
C ASN A 793 34.58 18.22 18.54
N GLU A 794 33.93 17.09 18.49
CA GLU A 794 33.07 16.59 19.57
C GLU A 794 31.80 17.41 19.83
N ILE A 795 30.79 17.23 18.99
CA ILE A 795 29.42 17.76 19.22
C ILE A 795 28.38 16.65 19.24
N TRP A 796 27.23 16.95 19.84
CA TRP A 796 26.10 16.00 19.87
C TRP A 796 25.39 15.96 18.52
N ILE A 797 24.98 14.77 18.13
CA ILE A 797 24.11 14.57 16.96
C ILE A 797 22.69 14.96 17.34
N THR A 798 22.15 15.95 16.66
CA THR A 798 20.77 16.39 16.84
C THR A 798 19.89 16.10 15.66
N ASN A 799 20.47 15.84 14.50
CA ASN A 799 19.78 15.47 13.28
C ASN A 799 20.61 14.44 12.52
N VAL A 800 19.92 13.61 11.78
CA VAL A 800 20.51 12.72 10.80
C VAL A 800 19.91 13.06 9.46
N TYR A 801 20.74 13.10 8.45
CA TYR A 801 20.31 13.19 7.07
C TYR A 801 20.26 11.78 6.47
N HIS A 802 19.13 11.43 5.89
CA HIS A 802 19.04 10.22 5.08
C HIS A 802 19.41 10.57 3.65
N GLY A 803 20.57 10.11 3.21
CA GLY A 803 21.02 10.29 1.85
C GLY A 803 20.20 9.49 0.86
N GLN A 804 20.34 9.85 -0.41
CA GLN A 804 19.65 9.19 -1.52
C GLN A 804 19.87 7.66 -1.56
N TYR A 805 21.00 7.18 -1.03
CA TYR A 805 21.36 5.76 -1.00
C TYR A 805 21.21 5.12 0.39
N GLY A 806 20.34 5.65 1.22
CA GLY A 806 20.17 5.17 2.59
C GLY A 806 21.25 5.63 3.57
N ASP A 807 22.15 6.50 3.15
CA ASP A 807 23.23 6.98 4.01
C ASP A 807 22.71 7.66 5.25
N VAL A 808 23.26 7.34 6.40
CA VAL A 808 23.03 8.04 7.65
C VAL A 808 24.17 9.01 7.90
N ILE A 809 23.92 10.27 7.60
CA ILE A 809 24.88 11.37 7.77
C ILE A 809 24.49 12.17 8.99
N ALA A 810 25.36 12.16 9.99
CA ALA A 810 25.12 12.86 11.23
C ALA A 810 25.30 14.37 11.08
N VAL A 811 24.40 15.13 11.71
CA VAL A 811 24.47 16.58 11.84
C VAL A 811 24.51 16.94 13.31
N GLY A 812 25.54 17.66 13.72
CA GLY A 812 25.74 17.98 15.11
C GLY A 812 25.29 19.38 15.52
N SER A 813 24.92 19.52 16.78
CA SER A 813 24.66 20.79 17.44
C SER A 813 25.17 20.76 18.88
N VAL A 814 25.50 21.90 19.40
CA VAL A 814 25.91 22.07 20.81
C VAL A 814 24.77 21.91 21.80
N SER A 815 23.54 21.89 21.34
CA SER A 815 22.33 21.79 22.18
C SER A 815 21.93 20.37 22.57
N GLY A 816 22.59 19.34 22.04
CA GLY A 816 22.29 17.94 22.37
C GLY A 816 22.87 17.51 23.71
N SER A 817 22.50 16.31 24.16
CA SER A 817 22.97 15.65 25.39
C SER A 817 22.90 14.13 25.22
N PRO A 818 23.45 13.33 26.18
CA PRO A 818 23.34 11.87 26.14
C PRO A 818 21.90 11.34 26.13
N SER A 819 20.95 12.12 26.64
CA SER A 819 19.54 11.72 26.76
C SER A 819 18.60 12.47 25.81
N THR A 820 19.15 13.13 24.78
CA THR A 820 18.34 13.88 23.80
C THR A 820 18.73 13.50 22.39
N TYR A 821 17.77 13.53 21.50
CA TYR A 821 17.92 13.24 20.06
C TYR A 821 18.52 11.84 19.85
N TYR A 822 19.72 11.75 19.31
CA TYR A 822 20.42 10.50 19.03
C TYR A 822 21.29 10.01 20.19
N GLY A 823 21.59 10.88 21.17
CA GLY A 823 22.45 10.55 22.30
C GLY A 823 23.91 10.33 21.94
N ASP A 824 24.30 10.50 20.70
CA ASP A 824 25.61 10.17 20.15
C ASP A 824 26.40 11.42 19.79
N LYS A 825 27.71 11.28 19.72
CA LYS A 825 28.60 12.35 19.31
C LYS A 825 29.18 12.17 17.92
N TYR A 826 29.64 13.30 17.39
CA TYR A 826 30.18 13.45 16.06
C TYR A 826 31.53 14.13 16.13
N TRP A 827 32.55 13.54 15.49
CA TRP A 827 33.88 14.06 15.33
C TRP A 827 34.26 14.02 13.87
N VAL A 828 34.47 15.15 13.26
CA VAL A 828 35.00 15.23 11.89
C VAL A 828 36.09 16.24 11.84
N SER A 829 37.29 15.79 11.56
CA SER A 829 38.43 16.67 11.31
C SER A 829 38.37 17.22 9.86
N GLY A 830 38.65 18.50 9.68
CA GLY A 830 38.79 19.07 8.33
C GLY A 830 40.08 18.65 7.59
N SER A 831 40.84 17.70 8.13
CA SER A 831 42.11 17.25 7.53
C SER A 831 41.86 16.19 6.46
N ALA A 832 42.76 16.17 5.47
CA ALA A 832 42.76 15.15 4.42
C ALA A 832 43.20 13.77 4.92
N ASN A 833 42.95 12.73 4.09
CA ASN A 833 43.37 11.35 4.31
C ASN A 833 42.84 10.78 5.62
N ARG A 834 41.56 11.06 5.96
CA ARG A 834 40.90 10.49 7.13
C ARG A 834 40.05 9.29 6.75
N VAL A 835 40.10 8.27 7.60
CA VAL A 835 39.19 7.14 7.54
C VAL A 835 37.97 7.40 8.45
N LEU A 836 36.86 6.74 8.13
CA LEU A 836 35.65 6.83 8.93
C LEU A 836 35.58 5.68 9.93
N PHE A 837 35.24 6.02 11.16
CA PHE A 837 34.91 5.07 12.23
C PHE A 837 33.43 5.23 12.62
N ARG A 838 32.78 4.14 12.92
CA ARG A 838 31.38 4.08 13.38
C ARG A 838 31.32 3.40 14.74
N GLY A 839 30.18 3.55 15.44
CA GLY A 839 30.06 3.11 16.81
C GLY A 839 30.94 3.93 17.76
N TYR A 840 31.27 3.43 18.93
CA TYR A 840 32.14 4.06 19.89
C TYR A 840 32.99 3.00 20.59
N ASN A 841 34.17 3.38 21.03
CA ASN A 841 35.17 2.43 21.54
C ASN A 841 35.03 2.08 23.02
N ASN A 842 34.05 2.58 23.71
CA ASN A 842 33.75 2.20 25.09
C ASN A 842 32.31 2.57 25.47
N ALA A 843 31.88 2.11 26.65
CA ALA A 843 30.55 2.30 27.16
C ALA A 843 30.31 3.67 27.83
N TYR A 844 30.87 4.72 27.29
CA TYR A 844 30.46 6.06 27.71
C TYR A 844 29.21 6.45 26.92
N SER A 845 28.37 7.25 27.56
CA SER A 845 27.18 7.83 26.94
C SER A 845 27.50 8.85 25.81
N LEU A 846 28.48 8.54 24.99
CA LEU A 846 28.98 9.43 23.94
C LEU A 846 28.78 8.87 22.51
N GLY A 847 28.50 7.58 22.39
CA GLY A 847 28.46 7.01 21.08
C GLY A 847 27.69 5.71 21.02
N GLY A 848 26.66 5.67 20.19
CA GLY A 848 25.89 4.52 19.77
C GLY A 848 25.97 4.32 18.28
N ILE A 849 24.88 3.83 17.70
CA ILE A 849 24.85 3.40 16.28
C ILE A 849 25.00 4.58 15.31
N SER A 850 24.62 5.79 15.70
CA SER A 850 24.73 7.01 14.85
C SER A 850 26.09 7.68 14.97
N CYS A 851 26.93 7.28 15.93
CA CYS A 851 28.22 7.89 16.17
C CYS A 851 29.11 7.84 14.93
N THR A 852 29.72 8.98 14.61
CA THR A 852 30.56 9.12 13.42
C THR A 852 31.86 9.82 13.80
N ASN A 853 33.00 9.22 13.47
CA ASN A 853 34.31 9.78 13.72
C ASN A 853 35.19 9.70 12.47
N ALA A 854 35.61 10.84 11.96
CA ALA A 854 36.58 10.99 10.86
C ALA A 854 37.77 11.86 11.31
N GLY A 855 38.24 11.64 12.50
CA GLY A 855 39.36 12.35 13.08
C GLY A 855 40.73 11.68 12.89
N TYR A 856 40.77 10.44 12.45
CA TYR A 856 41.97 9.61 12.38
C TYR A 856 42.39 9.32 10.95
N ASP A 857 43.66 9.10 10.70
CA ASP A 857 44.18 8.67 9.42
C ASP A 857 44.25 7.14 9.30
N ALA A 858 44.54 6.67 8.08
CA ALA A 858 44.55 5.23 7.79
C ALA A 858 45.64 4.43 8.53
N SER A 859 46.63 5.09 9.10
CA SER A 859 47.71 4.49 9.90
C SER A 859 47.41 4.43 11.39
N SER A 860 46.33 5.04 11.83
CA SER A 860 45.94 5.09 13.25
C SER A 860 45.61 3.70 13.76
N ALA A 861 46.38 3.25 14.76
CA ALA A 861 46.25 1.93 15.40
C ALA A 861 46.27 2.08 16.91
N TYR A 862 45.19 1.66 17.58
CA TYR A 862 45.12 1.65 19.04
C TYR A 862 44.05 0.65 19.53
N THR A 863 44.03 0.38 20.84
CA THR A 863 43.20 -0.66 21.42
C THR A 863 41.71 -0.45 21.26
N GLY A 864 41.25 0.77 21.01
CA GLY A 864 39.84 1.13 20.83
C GLY A 864 39.30 0.95 19.42
N VAL A 865 40.10 0.51 18.45
CA VAL A 865 39.64 0.29 17.07
C VAL A 865 39.61 -1.18 16.75
N GLY A 866 38.63 -1.56 15.99
CA GLY A 866 38.41 -2.89 15.48
C GLY A 866 37.82 -2.81 14.07
N SER A 867 37.23 -3.92 13.62
CA SER A 867 36.61 -4.01 12.35
C SER A 867 35.57 -5.12 12.39
N ARG A 868 34.71 -5.13 11.38
CA ARG A 868 33.68 -6.12 11.14
C ARG A 868 33.75 -6.53 9.66
N LEU A 869 33.52 -7.82 9.38
CA LEU A 869 33.45 -8.29 8.00
C LEU A 869 32.09 -7.99 7.40
N ASP A 870 32.08 -7.73 6.12
CA ASP A 870 30.87 -7.79 5.33
C ASP A 870 31.09 -8.43 3.95
N TYR A 871 29.99 -8.72 3.30
CA TYR A 871 29.94 -9.25 1.95
C TYR A 871 28.71 -8.72 1.23
N LEU A 872 28.94 -7.86 0.25
CA LEU A 872 27.91 -7.38 -0.64
C LEU A 872 27.94 -8.19 -1.93
N SER A 873 26.80 -8.75 -2.33
CA SER A 873 26.64 -9.47 -3.58
C SER A 873 25.55 -8.79 -4.42
N ILE A 874 25.91 -8.24 -5.56
CA ILE A 874 24.92 -7.84 -6.56
C ILE A 874 24.68 -9.04 -7.48
N GLY A 875 23.41 -9.46 -7.54
CA GLY A 875 22.97 -10.52 -8.45
C GLY A 875 23.49 -11.91 -8.11
N SER A 876 23.81 -12.18 -6.85
CA SER A 876 24.09 -13.53 -6.39
C SER A 876 22.82 -14.35 -6.48
N THR A 877 22.86 -15.41 -7.31
CA THR A 877 21.90 -16.51 -7.25
C THR A 877 22.25 -17.43 -6.07
N ALA A 878 22.69 -16.89 -4.95
CA ALA A 878 22.87 -17.64 -3.72
C ALA A 878 21.50 -18.11 -3.26
N GLN A 879 21.03 -19.18 -3.88
CA GLN A 879 19.89 -19.94 -3.37
C GLN A 879 20.34 -20.51 -2.03
N PRO A 880 19.62 -20.28 -0.95
CA PRO A 880 19.80 -21.12 0.20
C PRO A 880 19.66 -22.55 -0.27
N THR A 881 20.64 -23.40 0.01
CA THR A 881 20.59 -24.81 -0.32
C THR A 881 19.52 -25.56 0.49
N CYS A 882 18.77 -24.87 1.33
CA CYS A 882 17.52 -25.34 1.90
C CYS A 882 16.46 -25.36 0.81
N ARG A 883 16.12 -26.49 0.27
CA ARG A 883 14.87 -26.67 -0.43
C ARG A 883 13.74 -26.45 0.58
N GLN A 884 12.98 -25.38 0.43
CA GLN A 884 11.68 -25.34 1.07
C GLN A 884 10.92 -26.57 0.59
N SER A 885 10.57 -27.45 1.51
CA SER A 885 9.60 -28.53 1.24
C SER A 885 8.30 -27.86 0.83
N GLN A 886 7.82 -28.18 -0.34
CA GLN A 886 6.49 -27.83 -0.83
C GLN A 886 5.40 -28.36 0.13
#